data_88601190ba41e9d13871dd5f5038996e
#
_entry.id   88601190ba41e9d13871dd5f5038996e
#
_cell.length_a   1.000
_cell.length_b   1.000
_cell.length_c   1.000
_cell.angle_alpha   90.00
_cell.angle_beta   90.00
_cell.angle_gamma   90.00
#
_symmetry.space_group_name_H-M   'P 1'
#
loop_
_entity.id
_entity.type
_entity.pdbx_description
1 polymer ?
#
loop_
_entity_poly.entity_id
_entity_poly.type
_entity_poly.pdbx_seq_one_letter_code
_entity_poly.pdbx_strand_id
1 'polypeptide(L)'
;MISAPDTLDLAAYAERAYLEYAMSVVKGRALPAVQDGQKPVQRRILYAMKDMGLVHNGKPVKSARVVGEILGKYHPHGDSSAYEAMVRMAQNFTLRYPLIDGIGNFGSRDGDGAAAMRYTEARLSPIADLLLSEIQQGTVDFVPNYDGAEKEPSLLPARLPMVLLNGASGIAVGMATEIPSHNLAEITQAAIALLKNPNLSTADLMAYVPAPDFAGGGHIITPAKDVRQIYETGKGSLRVRARYEIDKMARGQWRVIVSELPPNTSSAKILAEIEEQTNPKPKAGKKQLSQDQINTKKLMLDLIEKVRDDSDSEHPVRLIFEPKSSRIEPQHFVNTLMAQTGLEGNVSVNLVMMGADNRPAQKNLKTILQEWLDYRVATVTRRLQHRLNAVERRIHILDGRMIAFLHIDEVIRVIRKADEPKADLMANFSLSEIQAEDILEIRLRQLARLEGIKLENELNELREEQSSLHTLLGDENAKKKHIIKEMQADAKQFGDARRTLVEAAERATLTQTTADEPVTLILSQKGWIRARSGHDVDIAQTVFKEGDGLQQILPARTVQPVIVLDDSGRSYTINPADIPKGRGDGVPLASLIDMPANAQIVSMLTGEPEDHYLLANSGGYGFICKLEHLHSRLKAGKTVMTLDNGESVLPPVRVHLSSLINPDCKIVLATAHNRLLAFLLGEMKIMAKGRGLQMISLQEGDRVQRLNVLSSTDYRLTIVGKRGGISHETLHIADITQKRGRKGKILDIAGSLHAIEAASP
;
A
#
# COMPACT_ATOMS: atom_id res chain seq x y z
N MET A 1 51.80 -23.82 -30.46
CA MET A 1 51.33 -22.63 -29.66
C MET A 1 50.13 -23.09 -28.87
N ILE A 2 50.31 -23.27 -27.55
CA ILE A 2 49.23 -23.61 -26.64
C ILE A 2 48.53 -22.25 -26.41
N SER A 3 47.28 -22.10 -26.88
CA SER A 3 46.47 -20.91 -26.54
C SER A 3 46.34 -20.81 -25.04
N ALA A 4 46.66 -19.64 -24.49
CA ALA A 4 46.41 -19.35 -23.09
C ALA A 4 44.94 -19.62 -22.75
N PRO A 5 44.61 -20.20 -21.58
CA PRO A 5 43.23 -20.40 -21.19
C PRO A 5 42.57 -19.02 -21.14
N ASP A 6 41.37 -18.93 -21.71
CA ASP A 6 40.51 -17.72 -21.56
C ASP A 6 40.37 -17.40 -20.09
N THR A 7 41.16 -16.43 -19.61
CA THR A 7 41.02 -15.88 -18.26
C THR A 7 39.79 -15.00 -18.26
N LEU A 8 38.65 -15.55 -17.80
CA LEU A 8 37.47 -14.78 -17.51
C LEU A 8 37.79 -13.82 -16.33
N ASP A 9 37.62 -12.54 -16.55
CA ASP A 9 37.65 -11.55 -15.46
C ASP A 9 36.58 -11.95 -14.42
N LEU A 10 36.98 -12.15 -13.17
CA LEU A 10 36.09 -12.55 -12.09
C LEU A 10 34.90 -11.57 -11.91
N ALA A 11 35.12 -10.29 -12.13
CA ALA A 11 34.07 -9.29 -12.04
C ALA A 11 33.02 -9.48 -13.16
N ALA A 12 33.45 -9.66 -14.41
CA ALA A 12 32.57 -9.91 -15.54
C ALA A 12 31.82 -11.25 -15.42
N TYR A 13 32.47 -12.27 -14.88
CA TYR A 13 31.84 -13.57 -14.61
C TYR A 13 30.77 -13.44 -13.51
N ALA A 14 31.10 -12.76 -12.39
CA ALA A 14 30.15 -12.57 -11.28
C ALA A 14 28.94 -11.73 -11.71
N GLU A 15 29.14 -10.67 -12.48
CA GLU A 15 28.06 -9.85 -13.05
C GLU A 15 27.13 -10.67 -13.93
N ARG A 16 27.69 -11.44 -14.85
CA ARG A 16 26.91 -12.29 -15.76
C ARG A 16 26.14 -13.37 -14.99
N ALA A 17 26.79 -14.09 -14.10
CA ALA A 17 26.17 -15.13 -13.29
C ALA A 17 25.05 -14.55 -12.40
N TYR A 18 25.25 -13.36 -11.82
CA TYR A 18 24.24 -12.67 -11.04
C TYR A 18 23.03 -12.24 -11.90
N LEU A 19 23.28 -11.73 -13.11
CA LEU A 19 22.22 -11.34 -14.03
C LEU A 19 21.40 -12.56 -14.47
N GLU A 20 22.08 -13.68 -14.83
CA GLU A 20 21.42 -14.93 -15.20
C GLU A 20 20.57 -15.49 -14.03
N TYR A 21 21.10 -15.46 -12.80
CA TYR A 21 20.34 -15.82 -11.61
C TYR A 21 19.15 -14.90 -11.38
N ALA A 22 19.34 -13.57 -11.48
CA ALA A 22 18.27 -12.59 -11.32
C ALA A 22 17.15 -12.82 -12.33
N MET A 23 17.49 -13.05 -13.62
CA MET A 23 16.53 -13.34 -14.66
C MET A 23 15.77 -14.66 -14.40
N SER A 24 16.47 -15.69 -13.93
CA SER A 24 15.87 -16.98 -13.56
C SER A 24 14.86 -16.82 -12.43
N VAL A 25 15.19 -16.05 -11.37
CA VAL A 25 14.28 -15.79 -10.24
C VAL A 25 13.05 -14.99 -10.68
N VAL A 26 13.24 -13.97 -11.52
CA VAL A 26 12.14 -13.12 -12.02
C VAL A 26 11.19 -13.93 -12.90
N LYS A 27 11.69 -14.63 -13.92
CA LYS A 27 10.89 -15.37 -14.91
C LYS A 27 10.39 -16.72 -14.39
N GLY A 28 11.22 -17.42 -13.62
CA GLY A 28 10.99 -18.83 -13.25
C GLY A 28 10.35 -19.03 -11.88
N ARG A 29 10.24 -17.98 -11.02
CA ARG A 29 9.85 -18.20 -9.62
C ARG A 29 8.92 -17.17 -9.01
N ALA A 30 9.26 -15.87 -9.12
CA ALA A 30 8.70 -14.87 -8.23
C ALA A 30 7.44 -14.19 -8.76
N LEU A 31 7.38 -13.92 -10.07
CA LEU A 31 6.30 -13.13 -10.67
C LEU A 31 5.23 -13.99 -11.33
N PRO A 32 3.94 -13.65 -11.18
CA PRO A 32 2.87 -14.28 -11.94
C PRO A 32 2.85 -13.78 -13.39
N ALA A 33 2.34 -14.58 -14.32
CA ALA A 33 2.04 -14.14 -15.67
C ALA A 33 0.70 -13.41 -15.72
N VAL A 34 0.58 -12.33 -16.50
CA VAL A 34 -0.66 -11.56 -16.64
C VAL A 34 -1.78 -12.41 -17.25
N GLN A 35 -1.44 -13.35 -18.12
CA GLN A 35 -2.38 -14.18 -18.87
C GLN A 35 -3.14 -15.16 -17.96
N ASP A 36 -2.45 -15.92 -17.12
CA ASP A 36 -3.07 -16.95 -16.27
C ASP A 36 -2.99 -16.69 -14.78
N GLY A 37 -2.29 -15.63 -14.37
CA GLY A 37 -2.13 -15.26 -12.96
C GLY A 37 -1.28 -16.24 -12.15
N GLN A 38 -0.62 -17.21 -12.79
CA GLN A 38 0.11 -18.26 -12.08
C GLN A 38 1.62 -18.04 -12.14
N LYS A 39 2.28 -18.38 -11.04
CA LYS A 39 3.73 -18.60 -11.02
C LYS A 39 4.03 -19.98 -11.64
N PRO A 40 5.23 -20.22 -12.17
CA PRO A 40 5.56 -21.50 -12.79
C PRO A 40 5.27 -22.73 -11.91
N VAL A 41 5.60 -22.68 -10.61
CA VAL A 41 5.31 -23.79 -9.69
C VAL A 41 3.81 -24.03 -9.54
N GLN A 42 3.00 -22.98 -9.46
CA GLN A 42 1.55 -23.09 -9.33
C GLN A 42 0.93 -23.71 -10.58
N ARG A 43 1.38 -23.26 -11.77
CA ARG A 43 0.95 -23.81 -13.06
C ARG A 43 1.25 -25.31 -13.16
N ARG A 44 2.45 -25.73 -12.76
CA ARG A 44 2.88 -27.13 -12.74
C ARG A 44 2.07 -27.97 -11.76
N ILE A 45 1.75 -27.45 -10.58
CA ILE A 45 0.89 -28.12 -9.59
C ILE A 45 -0.49 -28.38 -10.19
N LEU A 46 -1.14 -27.34 -10.74
CA LEU A 46 -2.48 -27.45 -11.31
C LEU A 46 -2.51 -28.41 -12.50
N TYR A 47 -1.51 -28.34 -13.37
CA TYR A 47 -1.41 -29.22 -14.52
C TYR A 47 -1.19 -30.68 -14.10
N ALA A 48 -0.26 -30.95 -13.19
CA ALA A 48 -0.02 -32.29 -12.66
C ALA A 48 -1.29 -32.89 -12.03
N MET A 49 -2.02 -32.11 -11.21
CA MET A 49 -3.29 -32.55 -10.63
C MET A 49 -4.36 -32.84 -11.69
N LYS A 50 -4.40 -32.06 -12.77
CA LYS A 50 -5.31 -32.31 -13.91
C LYS A 50 -4.92 -33.60 -14.65
N ASP A 51 -3.61 -33.80 -14.91
CA ASP A 51 -3.07 -35.00 -15.57
C ASP A 51 -3.35 -36.26 -14.75
N MET A 52 -3.26 -36.17 -13.42
CA MET A 52 -3.66 -37.25 -12.48
C MET A 52 -5.18 -37.47 -12.39
N GLY A 53 -6.01 -36.70 -13.06
CA GLY A 53 -7.47 -36.81 -13.01
C GLY A 53 -8.09 -36.39 -11.68
N LEU A 54 -7.43 -35.54 -10.90
CA LEU A 54 -7.91 -35.08 -9.58
C LEU A 54 -8.93 -33.93 -9.71
N VAL A 55 -10.03 -34.21 -10.35
CA VAL A 55 -11.14 -33.25 -10.53
C VAL A 55 -11.92 -33.02 -9.22
N HIS A 56 -12.65 -31.91 -9.11
CA HIS A 56 -13.33 -31.47 -7.91
C HIS A 56 -14.37 -32.47 -7.34
N ASN A 57 -15.00 -33.27 -8.18
CA ASN A 57 -15.96 -34.32 -7.79
C ASN A 57 -15.29 -35.71 -7.66
N GLY A 58 -14.01 -35.82 -7.91
CA GLY A 58 -13.23 -37.05 -7.78
C GLY A 58 -12.80 -37.34 -6.35
N LYS A 59 -12.22 -38.51 -6.13
CA LYS A 59 -11.59 -38.88 -4.86
C LYS A 59 -10.30 -38.08 -4.65
N PRO A 60 -10.09 -37.45 -3.48
CA PRO A 60 -8.81 -36.82 -3.15
C PRO A 60 -7.72 -37.87 -2.97
N VAL A 61 -6.48 -37.47 -3.12
CA VAL A 61 -5.30 -38.31 -2.92
C VAL A 61 -4.35 -37.67 -1.92
N LYS A 62 -3.47 -38.47 -1.31
CA LYS A 62 -2.44 -37.94 -0.40
C LYS A 62 -1.62 -36.86 -1.09
N SER A 63 -1.40 -35.74 -0.40
CA SER A 63 -0.61 -34.63 -0.91
C SER A 63 0.81 -35.05 -1.30
N ALA A 64 1.39 -36.01 -0.58
CA ALA A 64 2.69 -36.59 -0.91
C ALA A 64 2.72 -37.23 -2.32
N ARG A 65 1.61 -37.81 -2.79
CA ARG A 65 1.51 -38.36 -4.15
C ARG A 65 1.53 -37.24 -5.19
N VAL A 66 0.80 -36.17 -4.94
CA VAL A 66 0.77 -35.01 -5.84
C VAL A 66 2.16 -34.35 -5.92
N VAL A 67 2.80 -34.16 -4.76
CA VAL A 67 4.17 -33.59 -4.70
C VAL A 67 5.16 -34.49 -5.44
N GLY A 68 5.09 -35.81 -5.25
CA GLY A 68 5.97 -36.76 -5.96
C GLY A 68 5.81 -36.68 -7.49
N GLU A 69 4.58 -36.57 -7.99
CA GLU A 69 4.28 -36.44 -9.43
C GLU A 69 4.86 -35.11 -10.00
N ILE A 70 4.70 -34.02 -9.25
CA ILE A 70 5.22 -32.70 -9.64
C ILE A 70 6.74 -32.71 -9.73
N LEU A 71 7.42 -33.27 -8.72
CA LEU A 71 8.89 -33.33 -8.68
C LEU A 71 9.44 -34.25 -9.77
N GLY A 72 8.81 -35.40 -9.99
CA GLY A 72 9.26 -36.38 -10.97
C GLY A 72 9.12 -35.92 -12.42
N LYS A 73 8.06 -35.16 -12.73
CA LYS A 73 7.75 -34.79 -14.10
C LYS A 73 8.03 -33.34 -14.46
N TYR A 74 7.81 -32.38 -13.56
CA TYR A 74 7.71 -30.98 -13.97
C TYR A 74 8.60 -30.01 -13.20
N HIS A 75 8.91 -30.26 -11.91
CA HIS A 75 9.51 -29.24 -11.04
C HIS A 75 10.70 -29.79 -10.22
N PRO A 76 11.93 -29.76 -10.76
CA PRO A 76 13.11 -30.37 -10.14
C PRO A 76 13.67 -29.51 -8.98
N HIS A 77 12.85 -29.23 -7.97
CA HIS A 77 13.20 -28.44 -6.79
C HIS A 77 12.79 -29.18 -5.50
N GLY A 78 13.05 -28.62 -4.33
CA GLY A 78 12.74 -29.27 -3.06
C GLY A 78 11.24 -29.56 -2.86
N ASP A 79 10.91 -30.69 -2.32
CA ASP A 79 9.56 -31.16 -2.01
C ASP A 79 8.78 -30.21 -1.09
N SER A 80 9.47 -29.63 -0.10
CA SER A 80 8.89 -28.66 0.83
C SER A 80 8.37 -27.42 0.10
N SER A 81 9.10 -26.91 -0.91
CA SER A 81 8.67 -25.72 -1.64
C SER A 81 7.45 -25.97 -2.51
N ALA A 82 7.36 -27.16 -3.12
CA ALA A 82 6.19 -27.59 -3.90
C ALA A 82 4.97 -27.79 -3.00
N TYR A 83 5.17 -28.44 -1.83
CA TYR A 83 4.09 -28.64 -0.86
C TYR A 83 3.60 -27.33 -0.27
N GLU A 84 4.48 -26.41 0.13
CA GLU A 84 4.09 -25.08 0.64
C GLU A 84 3.31 -24.26 -0.39
N ALA A 85 3.71 -24.32 -1.67
CA ALA A 85 2.95 -23.69 -2.74
C ALA A 85 1.54 -24.30 -2.86
N MET A 86 1.44 -25.63 -2.83
CA MET A 86 0.15 -26.34 -2.83
C MET A 86 -0.71 -25.98 -1.63
N VAL A 87 -0.13 -25.92 -0.43
CA VAL A 87 -0.80 -25.50 0.81
C VAL A 87 -1.40 -24.12 0.66
N ARG A 88 -0.65 -23.15 0.18
CA ARG A 88 -1.16 -21.77 -0.03
C ARG A 88 -2.32 -21.72 -1.02
N MET A 89 -2.29 -22.57 -2.06
CA MET A 89 -3.38 -22.63 -3.05
C MET A 89 -4.67 -23.26 -2.50
N ALA A 90 -4.61 -23.96 -1.36
CA ALA A 90 -5.76 -24.54 -0.68
C ALA A 90 -6.31 -23.65 0.46
N GLN A 91 -5.56 -22.64 0.90
CA GLN A 91 -5.95 -21.79 2.05
C GLN A 91 -6.97 -20.72 1.64
N ASN A 92 -8.16 -20.76 2.21
CA ASN A 92 -9.24 -19.79 1.98
C ASN A 92 -9.02 -18.42 2.64
N PHE A 93 -8.04 -18.32 3.53
CA PHE A 93 -7.59 -17.07 4.15
C PHE A 93 -6.41 -16.44 3.41
N THR A 94 -5.73 -17.19 2.51
CA THR A 94 -4.66 -16.71 1.67
C THR A 94 -5.16 -16.31 0.28
N LEU A 95 -5.93 -17.20 -0.37
CA LEU A 95 -6.54 -16.95 -1.68
C LEU A 95 -8.01 -16.57 -1.53
N ARG A 96 -8.43 -15.55 -2.29
CA ARG A 96 -9.84 -15.17 -2.37
C ARG A 96 -10.70 -16.29 -2.97
N TYR A 97 -10.10 -17.03 -3.91
CA TYR A 97 -10.68 -18.17 -4.62
C TYR A 97 -9.67 -19.34 -4.63
N PRO A 98 -9.68 -20.20 -3.60
CA PRO A 98 -8.77 -21.34 -3.52
C PRO A 98 -8.88 -22.26 -4.74
N LEU A 99 -7.74 -22.66 -5.30
CA LEU A 99 -7.65 -23.52 -6.49
C LEU A 99 -7.56 -25.01 -6.16
N ILE A 100 -7.26 -25.32 -4.91
CA ILE A 100 -7.14 -26.69 -4.39
C ILE A 100 -8.13 -26.87 -3.24
N ASP A 101 -8.83 -27.98 -3.24
CA ASP A 101 -9.64 -28.47 -2.14
C ASP A 101 -8.77 -29.39 -1.28
N GLY A 102 -8.31 -28.88 -0.15
CA GLY A 102 -7.43 -29.56 0.79
C GLY A 102 -8.20 -30.21 1.93
N ILE A 103 -7.91 -31.47 2.21
CA ILE A 103 -8.52 -32.24 3.28
C ILE A 103 -7.50 -32.55 4.36
N GLY A 104 -7.80 -32.17 5.58
CA GLY A 104 -6.90 -32.21 6.73
C GLY A 104 -6.41 -30.83 7.14
N ASN A 105 -5.30 -30.77 7.88
CA ASN A 105 -4.75 -29.52 8.36
C ASN A 105 -3.82 -28.88 7.31
N PHE A 106 -4.28 -27.80 6.69
CA PHE A 106 -3.51 -26.95 5.76
C PHE A 106 -3.02 -25.64 6.41
N GLY A 107 -2.86 -25.61 7.73
CA GLY A 107 -2.45 -24.44 8.48
C GLY A 107 -3.61 -23.55 8.90
N SER A 108 -3.29 -22.53 9.67
CA SER A 108 -4.27 -21.55 10.14
C SER A 108 -3.87 -20.12 9.78
N ARG A 109 -4.80 -19.18 9.94
CA ARG A 109 -4.55 -17.74 9.81
C ARG A 109 -3.55 -17.24 10.86
N ASP A 110 -3.49 -17.89 12.03
CA ASP A 110 -2.63 -17.53 13.14
C ASP A 110 -1.16 -17.94 12.96
N GLY A 111 -0.85 -18.56 11.83
CA GLY A 111 0.51 -18.92 11.46
C GLY A 111 0.88 -20.37 11.76
N ASP A 112 -0.07 -21.20 12.20
CA ASP A 112 0.17 -22.62 12.33
C ASP A 112 0.51 -23.23 10.99
N GLY A 113 1.55 -24.05 10.95
CA GLY A 113 1.97 -24.75 9.74
C GLY A 113 1.00 -25.84 9.34
N ALA A 114 0.97 -26.17 8.05
CA ALA A 114 0.24 -27.34 7.57
C ALA A 114 0.84 -28.63 8.15
N ALA A 115 -0.01 -29.64 8.33
CA ALA A 115 0.46 -30.99 8.66
C ALA A 115 1.37 -31.53 7.52
N ALA A 116 2.25 -32.48 7.84
CA ALA A 116 3.12 -33.07 6.83
C ALA A 116 2.29 -33.70 5.69
N MET A 117 2.79 -33.62 4.47
CA MET A 117 2.11 -34.01 3.22
C MET A 117 1.59 -35.48 3.19
N ARG A 118 2.13 -36.35 4.04
CA ARG A 118 1.66 -37.73 4.21
C ARG A 118 0.33 -37.86 4.94
N TYR A 119 -0.07 -36.82 5.68
CA TYR A 119 -1.33 -36.80 6.43
C TYR A 119 -2.46 -36.08 5.69
N THR A 120 -2.14 -35.10 4.87
CA THR A 120 -3.12 -34.30 4.12
C THR A 120 -3.49 -34.97 2.79
N GLU A 121 -4.67 -34.62 2.29
CA GLU A 121 -5.16 -35.04 0.97
C GLU A 121 -5.59 -33.82 0.18
N ALA A 122 -5.54 -33.92 -1.17
CA ALA A 122 -5.88 -32.80 -2.04
C ALA A 122 -6.55 -33.28 -3.34
N ARG A 123 -7.38 -32.42 -3.89
CA ARG A 123 -7.94 -32.46 -5.25
C ARG A 123 -8.12 -31.03 -5.76
N LEU A 124 -8.42 -30.85 -7.04
CA LEU A 124 -8.74 -29.53 -7.59
C LEU A 124 -10.07 -29.05 -7.02
N SER A 125 -10.17 -27.74 -6.78
CA SER A 125 -11.43 -27.08 -6.45
C SER A 125 -12.27 -26.83 -7.72
N PRO A 126 -13.59 -26.58 -7.62
CA PRO A 126 -14.44 -26.28 -8.78
C PRO A 126 -13.94 -25.09 -9.61
N ILE A 127 -13.43 -24.04 -8.97
CA ILE A 127 -12.97 -22.84 -9.64
C ILE A 127 -11.67 -23.06 -10.45
N ALA A 128 -10.90 -24.10 -10.16
CA ALA A 128 -9.73 -24.47 -10.94
C ALA A 128 -10.07 -24.78 -12.42
N ASP A 129 -11.32 -25.14 -12.71
CA ASP A 129 -11.83 -25.34 -14.07
C ASP A 129 -11.72 -24.06 -14.92
N LEU A 130 -11.74 -22.87 -14.33
CA LEU A 130 -11.49 -21.62 -15.06
C LEU A 130 -10.08 -21.54 -15.66
N LEU A 131 -9.14 -22.33 -15.13
CA LEU A 131 -7.77 -22.41 -15.62
C LEU A 131 -7.50 -23.65 -16.50
N LEU A 132 -8.25 -24.74 -16.29
CA LEU A 132 -7.85 -26.06 -16.79
C LEU A 132 -8.82 -26.69 -17.80
N SER A 133 -10.09 -26.28 -17.84
CA SER A 133 -11.13 -26.96 -18.65
C SER A 133 -10.86 -26.97 -20.15
N GLU A 134 -10.15 -25.97 -20.67
CA GLU A 134 -9.89 -25.81 -22.10
C GLU A 134 -8.47 -26.25 -22.53
N ILE A 135 -7.65 -26.80 -21.63
CA ILE A 135 -6.22 -27.07 -21.88
C ILE A 135 -5.98 -28.07 -23.00
N GLN A 136 -6.89 -29.03 -23.20
CA GLN A 136 -6.79 -30.07 -24.26
C GLN A 136 -7.43 -29.64 -25.59
N GLN A 137 -7.87 -28.39 -25.71
CA GLN A 137 -8.59 -27.87 -26.86
C GLN A 137 -7.71 -27.00 -27.78
N GLY A 138 -6.39 -27.24 -27.80
CA GLY A 138 -5.44 -26.50 -28.63
C GLY A 138 -5.23 -25.03 -28.22
N THR A 139 -5.65 -24.65 -27.04
CA THR A 139 -5.68 -23.26 -26.53
C THR A 139 -4.31 -22.71 -26.20
N VAL A 140 -3.37 -23.56 -25.77
CA VAL A 140 -2.04 -23.17 -25.26
C VAL A 140 -0.96 -24.04 -25.92
N ASP A 141 0.28 -23.55 -25.87
CA ASP A 141 1.43 -24.28 -26.34
C ASP A 141 2.01 -25.15 -25.22
N PHE A 142 2.49 -26.34 -25.61
CA PHE A 142 3.21 -27.26 -24.75
C PHE A 142 4.69 -27.19 -25.06
N VAL A 143 5.50 -27.06 -24.02
CA VAL A 143 6.96 -27.03 -24.09
C VAL A 143 7.54 -28.28 -23.41
N PRO A 144 8.75 -28.72 -23.78
CA PRO A 144 9.43 -29.75 -23.00
C PRO A 144 9.61 -29.35 -21.55
N ASN A 145 9.48 -30.34 -20.64
CA ASN A 145 9.84 -30.16 -19.24
C ASN A 145 11.37 -30.02 -19.07
N TYR A 146 11.87 -30.01 -17.84
CA TYR A 146 13.28 -29.79 -17.51
C TYR A 146 14.24 -30.84 -18.10
N ASP A 147 13.82 -32.07 -18.33
CA ASP A 147 14.63 -33.19 -18.91
C ASP A 147 14.23 -33.57 -20.33
N GLY A 148 13.20 -32.96 -20.89
CA GLY A 148 12.66 -33.22 -22.21
C GLY A 148 11.83 -34.50 -22.35
N ALA A 149 11.61 -35.24 -21.26
CA ALA A 149 10.86 -36.51 -21.29
C ALA A 149 9.34 -36.28 -21.36
N GLU A 150 8.84 -35.20 -20.77
CA GLU A 150 7.43 -34.88 -20.73
C GLU A 150 7.19 -33.46 -21.30
N LYS A 151 5.92 -33.13 -21.52
CA LYS A 151 5.51 -31.78 -21.95
C LYS A 151 4.67 -31.11 -20.90
N GLU A 152 4.93 -29.83 -20.65
CA GLU A 152 4.15 -28.99 -19.77
C GLU A 152 3.55 -27.80 -20.54
N PRO A 153 2.38 -27.27 -20.13
CA PRO A 153 1.82 -26.07 -20.76
C PRO A 153 2.65 -24.84 -20.42
N SER A 154 2.94 -24.03 -21.41
CA SER A 154 3.63 -22.75 -21.22
C SER A 154 2.79 -21.77 -20.38
N LEU A 155 1.48 -21.78 -20.57
CA LEU A 155 0.45 -21.00 -19.86
C LEU A 155 -0.81 -21.85 -19.69
N LEU A 156 -1.72 -21.46 -18.80
CA LEU A 156 -3.04 -22.05 -18.67
C LEU A 156 -4.09 -21.19 -19.40
N PRO A 157 -5.13 -21.80 -20.02
CA PRO A 157 -6.14 -21.08 -20.79
C PRO A 157 -7.15 -20.37 -19.90
N ALA A 158 -6.69 -19.40 -19.10
CA ALA A 158 -7.47 -18.72 -18.09
C ALA A 158 -8.74 -18.06 -18.66
N ARG A 159 -9.90 -18.53 -18.26
CA ARG A 159 -11.21 -18.04 -18.69
C ARG A 159 -11.59 -16.72 -18.01
N LEU A 160 -11.00 -16.40 -16.87
CA LEU A 160 -11.09 -15.12 -16.13
C LEU A 160 -9.69 -14.64 -15.71
N PRO A 161 -9.50 -13.34 -15.45
CA PRO A 161 -8.19 -12.77 -15.12
C PRO A 161 -7.73 -13.12 -13.69
N MET A 162 -7.23 -14.34 -13.51
CA MET A 162 -6.86 -14.91 -12.22
C MET A 162 -5.81 -14.10 -11.46
N VAL A 163 -4.97 -13.34 -12.17
CA VAL A 163 -3.98 -12.45 -11.55
C VAL A 163 -4.63 -11.38 -10.67
N LEU A 164 -5.81 -10.89 -11.04
CA LEU A 164 -6.60 -9.95 -10.23
C LEU A 164 -7.50 -10.66 -9.23
N LEU A 165 -8.05 -11.81 -9.58
CA LEU A 165 -8.99 -12.54 -8.70
C LEU A 165 -8.30 -13.01 -7.42
N ASN A 166 -7.15 -13.64 -7.52
CA ASN A 166 -6.40 -14.16 -6.39
C ASN A 166 -5.23 -13.27 -5.95
N GLY A 167 -4.83 -12.33 -6.80
CA GLY A 167 -3.63 -11.57 -6.55
C GLY A 167 -2.35 -12.41 -6.57
N ALA A 168 -1.25 -11.82 -6.17
CA ALA A 168 0.02 -12.51 -5.98
C ALA A 168 0.97 -11.66 -5.13
N SER A 169 1.76 -12.30 -4.30
CA SER A 169 2.87 -11.70 -3.56
C SER A 169 4.16 -12.42 -3.88
N GLY A 170 5.26 -11.70 -4.05
CA GLY A 170 6.56 -12.30 -4.34
C GLY A 170 7.69 -11.30 -4.35
N ILE A 171 8.88 -11.77 -3.94
CA ILE A 171 10.12 -11.00 -3.91
C ILE A 171 11.07 -11.60 -4.92
N ALA A 172 11.43 -10.82 -5.93
CA ALA A 172 12.45 -11.16 -6.92
C ALA A 172 13.72 -10.33 -6.68
N VAL A 173 14.73 -10.55 -7.51
CA VAL A 173 15.94 -9.72 -7.48
C VAL A 173 15.64 -8.36 -8.09
N GLY A 174 15.81 -7.29 -7.33
CA GLY A 174 15.60 -5.91 -7.77
C GLY A 174 14.14 -5.47 -7.91
N MET A 175 13.16 -6.36 -7.69
CA MET A 175 11.74 -6.02 -7.75
C MET A 175 10.89 -6.92 -6.85
N ALA A 176 9.73 -6.43 -6.47
CA ALA A 176 8.73 -7.19 -5.72
C ALA A 176 7.35 -7.01 -6.36
N THR A 177 6.47 -7.97 -6.16
CA THR A 177 5.06 -7.88 -6.53
C THR A 177 4.19 -8.01 -5.30
N GLU A 178 3.13 -7.21 -5.24
CA GLU A 178 2.10 -7.25 -4.21
C GLU A 178 0.77 -6.87 -4.87
N ILE A 179 0.13 -7.86 -5.47
CA ILE A 179 -1.13 -7.71 -6.20
C ILE A 179 -2.25 -8.16 -5.26
N PRO A 180 -3.14 -7.27 -4.81
CA PRO A 180 -4.28 -7.65 -4.00
C PRO A 180 -5.32 -8.44 -4.79
N SER A 181 -6.10 -9.27 -4.11
CA SER A 181 -7.25 -9.96 -4.69
C SER A 181 -8.44 -9.03 -4.92
N HIS A 182 -9.35 -9.43 -5.83
CA HIS A 182 -10.54 -8.68 -6.21
C HIS A 182 -11.77 -9.59 -6.30
N ASN A 183 -12.95 -8.97 -6.27
CA ASN A 183 -14.21 -9.68 -6.46
C ASN A 183 -14.39 -10.15 -7.91
N LEU A 184 -14.78 -11.41 -8.08
CA LEU A 184 -14.91 -12.06 -9.39
C LEU A 184 -15.98 -11.39 -10.26
N ALA A 185 -17.14 -11.08 -9.70
CA ALA A 185 -18.23 -10.46 -10.45
C ALA A 185 -17.83 -9.06 -10.93
N GLU A 186 -17.18 -8.27 -10.08
CA GLU A 186 -16.71 -6.91 -10.41
C GLU A 186 -15.65 -6.90 -11.51
N ILE A 187 -14.64 -7.74 -11.37
CA ILE A 187 -13.57 -7.88 -12.39
C ILE A 187 -14.13 -8.37 -13.72
N THR A 188 -15.05 -9.32 -13.68
CA THR A 188 -15.70 -9.82 -14.90
C THR A 188 -16.51 -8.72 -15.59
N GLN A 189 -17.27 -7.92 -14.83
CA GLN A 189 -18.02 -6.78 -15.40
C GLN A 189 -17.10 -5.73 -16.01
N ALA A 190 -15.99 -5.40 -15.33
CA ALA A 190 -14.97 -4.47 -15.85
C ALA A 190 -14.35 -5.00 -17.16
N ALA A 191 -13.99 -6.28 -17.21
CA ALA A 191 -13.44 -6.92 -18.41
C ALA A 191 -14.45 -6.92 -19.56
N ILE A 192 -15.71 -7.23 -19.29
CA ILE A 192 -16.80 -7.16 -20.30
C ILE A 192 -16.99 -5.72 -20.82
N ALA A 193 -16.97 -4.73 -19.93
CA ALA A 193 -17.08 -3.33 -20.31
C ALA A 193 -15.92 -2.90 -21.22
N LEU A 194 -14.69 -3.29 -20.87
CA LEU A 194 -13.48 -3.00 -21.64
C LEU A 194 -13.48 -3.72 -23.00
N LEU A 195 -13.94 -4.97 -23.07
CA LEU A 195 -14.09 -5.71 -24.34
C LEU A 195 -15.10 -5.05 -25.30
N LYS A 196 -16.18 -4.47 -24.75
CA LYS A 196 -17.18 -3.71 -25.53
C LYS A 196 -16.64 -2.35 -25.97
N ASN A 197 -15.91 -1.68 -25.10
CA ASN A 197 -15.35 -0.34 -25.36
C ASN A 197 -13.88 -0.26 -24.90
N PRO A 198 -12.92 -0.51 -25.81
CA PRO A 198 -11.49 -0.46 -25.50
C PRO A 198 -10.97 0.93 -25.05
N ASN A 199 -11.74 2.00 -25.28
CA ASN A 199 -11.34 3.36 -24.95
C ASN A 199 -11.64 3.76 -23.49
N LEU A 200 -12.28 2.90 -22.69
CA LEU A 200 -12.53 3.18 -21.28
C LEU A 200 -11.22 3.50 -20.55
N SER A 201 -11.27 4.52 -19.72
CA SER A 201 -10.18 4.90 -18.82
C SER A 201 -10.15 4.00 -17.56
N THR A 202 -9.07 4.04 -16.81
CA THR A 202 -9.02 3.39 -15.49
C THR A 202 -10.12 3.92 -14.56
N ALA A 203 -10.43 5.21 -14.64
CA ALA A 203 -11.52 5.82 -13.87
C ALA A 203 -12.89 5.21 -14.19
N ASP A 204 -13.17 4.96 -15.49
CA ASP A 204 -14.42 4.33 -15.92
C ASP A 204 -14.53 2.89 -15.43
N LEU A 205 -13.40 2.16 -15.41
CA LEU A 205 -13.34 0.80 -14.89
C LEU A 205 -13.58 0.72 -13.38
N MET A 206 -13.25 1.77 -12.63
CA MET A 206 -13.51 1.82 -11.20
C MET A 206 -15.00 1.91 -10.83
N ALA A 207 -15.87 2.23 -11.78
CA ALA A 207 -17.33 2.09 -11.58
C ALA A 207 -17.73 0.62 -11.35
N TYR A 208 -16.95 -0.32 -11.85
CA TYR A 208 -17.14 -1.76 -11.67
C TYR A 208 -16.25 -2.34 -10.57
N VAL A 209 -15.03 -1.81 -10.42
CA VAL A 209 -14.01 -2.31 -9.47
C VAL A 209 -13.61 -1.16 -8.54
N PRO A 210 -14.38 -0.89 -7.49
CA PRO A 210 -14.13 0.26 -6.60
C PRO A 210 -12.82 0.15 -5.81
N ALA A 211 -12.43 -1.07 -5.42
CA ALA A 211 -11.20 -1.36 -4.69
C ALA A 211 -10.94 -2.88 -4.64
N PRO A 212 -9.79 -3.35 -4.12
CA PRO A 212 -9.56 -4.76 -3.84
C PRO A 212 -10.62 -5.40 -2.94
N ASP A 213 -10.73 -6.73 -3.02
CA ASP A 213 -11.61 -7.55 -2.21
C ASP A 213 -10.79 -8.69 -1.56
N PHE A 214 -10.45 -8.53 -0.29
CA PHE A 214 -9.56 -9.45 0.42
C PHE A 214 -10.27 -10.73 0.87
N ALA A 215 -9.54 -11.82 0.91
CA ALA A 215 -10.05 -13.14 1.35
C ALA A 215 -10.69 -13.09 2.74
N GLY A 216 -10.10 -12.34 3.67
CA GLY A 216 -10.57 -12.17 5.05
C GLY A 216 -11.51 -10.99 5.28
N GLY A 217 -11.92 -10.27 4.24
CA GLY A 217 -12.75 -9.07 4.38
C GLY A 217 -11.95 -7.85 4.88
N GLY A 218 -12.47 -7.17 5.89
CA GLY A 218 -11.94 -5.92 6.41
C GLY A 218 -12.61 -4.69 5.82
N HIS A 219 -12.11 -3.52 6.16
CA HIS A 219 -12.66 -2.23 5.72
C HIS A 219 -11.57 -1.34 5.13
N ILE A 220 -11.61 -1.08 3.83
CA ILE A 220 -10.73 -0.12 3.15
C ILE A 220 -11.24 1.28 3.42
N ILE A 221 -10.44 2.09 4.14
CA ILE A 221 -10.77 3.47 4.50
C ILE A 221 -10.06 4.50 3.62
N THR A 222 -9.27 4.06 2.65
CA THR A 222 -8.56 4.93 1.70
C THR A 222 -9.57 5.67 0.83
N PRO A 223 -9.44 7.01 0.67
CA PRO A 223 -10.30 7.78 -0.21
C PRO A 223 -10.28 7.26 -1.66
N ALA A 224 -11.43 7.29 -2.34
CA ALA A 224 -11.57 6.79 -3.71
C ALA A 224 -10.57 7.44 -4.70
N LYS A 225 -10.21 8.71 -4.48
CA LYS A 225 -9.19 9.42 -5.27
C LYS A 225 -7.82 8.74 -5.19
N ASP A 226 -7.44 8.30 -3.99
CA ASP A 226 -6.13 7.67 -3.76
C ASP A 226 -6.14 6.21 -4.27
N VAL A 227 -7.27 5.49 -4.13
CA VAL A 227 -7.45 4.17 -4.77
C VAL A 227 -7.31 4.28 -6.28
N ARG A 228 -7.91 5.34 -6.88
CA ARG A 228 -7.79 5.61 -8.31
C ARG A 228 -6.33 5.81 -8.73
N GLN A 229 -5.59 6.62 -8.00
CA GLN A 229 -4.16 6.84 -8.27
C GLN A 229 -3.37 5.53 -8.22
N ILE A 230 -3.68 4.64 -7.27
CA ILE A 230 -3.06 3.31 -7.18
C ILE A 230 -3.34 2.48 -8.43
N TYR A 231 -4.58 2.44 -8.90
CA TYR A 231 -4.95 1.69 -10.11
C TYR A 231 -4.41 2.31 -11.41
N GLU A 232 -4.23 3.63 -11.46
CA GLU A 232 -3.64 4.34 -12.61
C GLU A 232 -2.12 4.14 -12.68
N THR A 233 -1.43 4.10 -11.53
CA THR A 233 0.03 3.98 -11.47
C THR A 233 0.52 2.54 -11.30
N GLY A 234 -0.34 1.64 -10.80
CA GLY A 234 0.04 0.27 -10.43
C GLY A 234 0.82 0.16 -9.11
N LYS A 235 0.93 1.25 -8.32
CA LYS A 235 1.69 1.26 -7.06
C LYS A 235 1.08 2.20 -6.04
N GLY A 236 1.10 1.79 -4.77
CA GLY A 236 0.65 2.62 -3.65
C GLY A 236 0.44 1.85 -2.37
N SER A 237 -0.37 2.41 -1.49
CA SER A 237 -0.71 1.78 -0.21
C SER A 237 -2.16 2.07 0.14
N LEU A 238 -2.89 1.03 0.47
CA LEU A 238 -4.26 1.12 0.98
C LEU A 238 -4.24 1.12 2.50
N ARG A 239 -5.12 1.91 3.11
CA ARG A 239 -5.38 1.85 4.53
C ARG A 239 -6.56 0.92 4.78
N VAL A 240 -6.35 -0.10 5.58
CA VAL A 240 -7.35 -1.13 5.88
C VAL A 240 -7.48 -1.29 7.38
N ARG A 241 -8.71 -1.35 7.88
CA ARG A 241 -9.01 -1.62 9.29
C ARG A 241 -9.86 -2.87 9.46
N ALA A 242 -9.87 -3.40 10.66
CA ALA A 242 -10.76 -4.46 11.10
C ALA A 242 -12.23 -4.02 11.00
N ARG A 243 -13.14 -4.95 10.72
CA ARG A 243 -14.57 -4.74 10.93
C ARG A 243 -14.94 -5.11 12.36
N TYR A 244 -15.73 -4.28 12.98
CA TYR A 244 -16.14 -4.44 14.36
C TYR A 244 -17.57 -4.01 14.56
N GLU A 245 -18.17 -4.49 15.65
CA GLU A 245 -19.44 -4.01 16.17
C GLU A 245 -19.32 -3.69 17.65
N ILE A 246 -20.13 -2.76 18.13
CA ILE A 246 -20.25 -2.43 19.55
C ILE A 246 -21.48 -3.13 20.08
N ASP A 247 -21.27 -4.19 20.83
CA ASP A 247 -22.33 -5.01 21.44
C ASP A 247 -22.71 -4.41 22.80
N LYS A 248 -23.94 -3.89 22.90
CA LYS A 248 -24.48 -3.29 24.12
C LYS A 248 -25.12 -4.36 24.99
N MET A 249 -24.62 -4.52 26.20
CA MET A 249 -25.07 -5.50 27.17
C MET A 249 -25.99 -4.87 28.25
N ALA A 250 -26.54 -5.72 29.11
CA ALA A 250 -27.36 -5.28 30.23
C ALA A 250 -26.59 -4.33 31.17
N ARG A 251 -27.33 -3.47 31.90
CA ARG A 251 -26.78 -2.51 32.89
C ARG A 251 -25.81 -1.47 32.34
N GLY A 252 -25.95 -1.13 31.03
CA GLY A 252 -25.11 -0.11 30.40
C GLY A 252 -23.67 -0.58 30.11
N GLN A 253 -23.38 -1.86 30.25
CA GLN A 253 -22.11 -2.44 29.81
C GLN A 253 -22.09 -2.59 28.28
N TRP A 254 -20.92 -2.66 27.73
CA TRP A 254 -20.70 -2.87 26.30
C TRP A 254 -19.34 -3.52 26.06
N ARG A 255 -19.20 -4.10 24.88
CA ARG A 255 -17.94 -4.70 24.40
C ARG A 255 -17.78 -4.47 22.91
N VAL A 256 -16.57 -4.57 22.43
CA VAL A 256 -16.26 -4.54 20.99
C VAL A 256 -16.01 -5.96 20.50
N ILE A 257 -16.69 -6.36 19.45
CA ILE A 257 -16.50 -7.64 18.77
C ILE A 257 -15.90 -7.35 17.41
N VAL A 258 -14.69 -7.86 17.16
CA VAL A 258 -14.03 -7.78 15.87
C VAL A 258 -14.31 -9.07 15.10
N SER A 259 -14.90 -8.96 13.91
CA SER A 259 -15.31 -10.07 13.05
C SER A 259 -14.44 -10.27 11.81
N GLU A 260 -13.70 -9.26 11.38
CA GLU A 260 -12.78 -9.31 10.24
C GLU A 260 -11.51 -8.52 10.53
N LEU A 261 -10.38 -9.02 10.05
CA LEU A 261 -9.07 -8.40 10.25
C LEU A 261 -8.48 -7.90 8.93
N PRO A 262 -7.60 -6.87 8.97
CA PRO A 262 -6.81 -6.47 7.82
C PRO A 262 -5.97 -7.65 7.26
N PRO A 263 -5.62 -7.63 5.98
CA PRO A 263 -4.68 -8.59 5.39
C PRO A 263 -3.35 -8.62 6.17
N ASN A 264 -2.70 -9.79 6.19
CA ASN A 264 -1.42 -10.03 6.87
C ASN A 264 -1.46 -9.87 8.40
N THR A 265 -2.65 -9.93 8.97
CA THR A 265 -2.90 -9.88 10.42
C THR A 265 -3.72 -11.08 10.85
N SER A 266 -3.53 -11.53 12.09
CA SER A 266 -4.25 -12.66 12.68
C SER A 266 -4.69 -12.36 14.11
N SER A 267 -5.62 -13.15 14.64
CA SER A 267 -6.08 -13.04 16.02
C SER A 267 -4.92 -13.16 17.01
N ALA A 268 -4.07 -14.18 16.83
CA ALA A 268 -2.91 -14.40 17.69
C ALA A 268 -1.92 -13.22 17.64
N LYS A 269 -1.71 -12.62 16.48
CA LYS A 269 -0.83 -11.45 16.34
C LYS A 269 -1.37 -10.25 17.09
N ILE A 270 -2.66 -9.96 16.98
CA ILE A 270 -3.29 -8.85 17.73
C ILE A 270 -3.19 -9.07 19.24
N LEU A 271 -3.43 -10.29 19.71
CA LEU A 271 -3.28 -10.64 21.14
C LEU A 271 -1.84 -10.47 21.60
N ALA A 272 -0.87 -10.90 20.82
CA ALA A 272 0.56 -10.74 21.12
C ALA A 272 0.97 -9.26 21.17
N GLU A 273 0.49 -8.42 20.26
CA GLU A 273 0.72 -6.97 20.27
C GLU A 273 0.16 -6.31 21.54
N ILE A 274 -1.03 -6.72 21.97
CA ILE A 274 -1.66 -6.21 23.19
C ILE A 274 -0.88 -6.68 24.43
N GLU A 275 -0.45 -7.95 24.47
CA GLU A 275 0.37 -8.48 25.55
C GLU A 275 1.71 -7.75 25.64
N GLU A 276 2.39 -7.49 24.53
CA GLU A 276 3.62 -6.72 24.49
C GLU A 276 3.42 -5.29 25.02
N GLN A 277 2.30 -4.67 24.74
CA GLN A 277 1.97 -3.31 25.21
C GLN A 277 1.57 -3.28 26.68
N THR A 278 0.82 -4.27 27.16
CA THR A 278 0.38 -4.34 28.57
C THR A 278 1.45 -4.91 29.49
N ASN A 279 2.35 -5.76 28.97
CA ASN A 279 3.45 -6.36 29.70
C ASN A 279 4.79 -6.24 28.93
N PRO A 280 5.24 -5.00 28.64
CA PRO A 280 6.43 -4.77 27.83
C PRO A 280 7.70 -5.27 28.52
N LYS A 281 8.62 -5.81 27.72
CA LYS A 281 9.98 -6.14 28.17
C LYS A 281 10.95 -5.00 27.83
N PRO A 282 11.99 -4.76 28.66
CA PRO A 282 13.03 -3.80 28.30
C PRO A 282 13.67 -4.14 26.95
N LYS A 283 13.93 -3.13 26.13
CA LYS A 283 14.64 -3.34 24.84
C LYS A 283 16.02 -3.92 25.06
N ALA A 284 16.51 -4.71 24.11
CA ALA A 284 17.83 -5.35 24.17
C ALA A 284 18.92 -4.33 24.55
N GLY A 285 19.72 -4.65 25.57
CA GLY A 285 20.76 -3.78 26.14
C GLY A 285 20.28 -2.71 27.12
N LYS A 286 18.99 -2.61 27.44
CA LYS A 286 18.45 -1.69 28.47
C LYS A 286 17.93 -2.47 29.67
N LYS A 287 18.22 -1.97 30.90
CA LYS A 287 17.72 -2.57 32.14
C LYS A 287 16.32 -2.10 32.57
N GLN A 288 15.84 -1.03 31.96
CA GLN A 288 14.55 -0.40 32.31
C GLN A 288 13.71 -0.16 31.05
N LEU A 289 12.39 -0.08 31.24
CA LEU A 289 11.45 0.30 30.19
C LEU A 289 11.68 1.76 29.78
N SER A 290 11.47 2.06 28.49
CA SER A 290 11.44 3.44 28.02
C SER A 290 10.18 4.15 28.51
N GLN A 291 10.20 5.49 28.57
CA GLN A 291 9.05 6.28 28.99
C GLN A 291 7.83 6.02 28.06
N ASP A 292 8.06 5.87 26.76
CA ASP A 292 7.02 5.51 25.79
C ASP A 292 6.36 4.16 26.12
N GLN A 293 7.17 3.14 26.48
CA GLN A 293 6.64 1.84 26.90
C GLN A 293 5.81 1.95 28.18
N ILE A 294 6.25 2.76 29.16
CA ILE A 294 5.51 2.99 30.40
C ILE A 294 4.18 3.69 30.11
N ASN A 295 4.17 4.72 29.26
CA ASN A 295 2.98 5.48 28.89
C ASN A 295 1.98 4.59 28.11
N THR A 296 2.45 3.82 27.13
CA THR A 296 1.61 2.89 26.36
C THR A 296 1.02 1.80 27.28
N LYS A 297 1.83 1.22 28.17
CA LYS A 297 1.36 0.26 29.16
C LYS A 297 0.23 0.82 30.00
N LYS A 298 0.42 2.02 30.55
CA LYS A 298 -0.60 2.68 31.36
C LYS A 298 -1.89 2.92 30.56
N LEU A 299 -1.75 3.45 29.34
CA LEU A 299 -2.89 3.72 28.44
C LEU A 299 -3.70 2.43 28.20
N MET A 300 -3.04 1.34 27.83
CA MET A 300 -3.71 0.08 27.48
C MET A 300 -4.36 -0.58 28.71
N LEU A 301 -3.70 -0.55 29.89
CA LEU A 301 -4.26 -1.09 31.15
C LEU A 301 -5.39 -0.24 31.72
N ASP A 302 -5.45 1.06 31.41
CA ASP A 302 -6.57 1.93 31.80
C ASP A 302 -7.75 1.81 30.81
N LEU A 303 -7.50 1.31 29.59
CA LEU A 303 -8.50 1.16 28.55
C LEU A 303 -9.18 -0.22 28.60
N ILE A 304 -8.40 -1.29 28.64
CA ILE A 304 -8.84 -2.69 28.45
C ILE A 304 -8.90 -3.40 29.80
N GLU A 305 -10.03 -4.05 30.08
CA GLU A 305 -10.18 -4.99 31.19
C GLU A 305 -9.84 -6.41 30.75
N LYS A 306 -10.41 -6.85 29.62
CA LYS A 306 -10.24 -8.21 29.14
C LYS A 306 -10.25 -8.30 27.63
N VAL A 307 -9.43 -9.19 27.09
CA VAL A 307 -9.44 -9.59 25.68
C VAL A 307 -9.64 -11.09 25.60
N ARG A 308 -10.48 -11.53 24.67
CA ARG A 308 -10.71 -12.97 24.41
C ARG A 308 -10.72 -13.24 22.92
N ASP A 309 -10.22 -14.39 22.54
CA ASP A 309 -10.41 -14.97 21.23
C ASP A 309 -11.49 -16.06 21.34
N ASP A 310 -12.66 -15.78 20.78
CA ASP A 310 -13.80 -16.68 20.70
C ASP A 310 -13.99 -17.16 19.24
N SER A 311 -12.93 -17.16 18.43
CA SER A 311 -12.96 -17.63 17.04
C SER A 311 -13.23 -19.13 16.97
N ASP A 312 -14.07 -19.54 16.02
CA ASP A 312 -14.44 -20.93 15.76
C ASP A 312 -14.60 -21.20 14.26
N SER A 313 -15.13 -22.35 13.88
CA SER A 313 -15.34 -22.73 12.47
C SER A 313 -16.42 -21.90 11.77
N GLU A 314 -17.42 -21.38 12.51
CA GLU A 314 -18.49 -20.53 11.97
C GLU A 314 -18.09 -19.06 11.96
N HIS A 315 -17.28 -18.66 12.94
CA HIS A 315 -16.74 -17.32 13.09
C HIS A 315 -15.20 -17.38 13.08
N PRO A 316 -14.56 -17.43 11.90
CA PRO A 316 -13.11 -17.60 11.79
C PRO A 316 -12.29 -16.47 12.44
N VAL A 317 -12.92 -15.33 12.73
CA VAL A 317 -12.40 -14.23 13.52
C VAL A 317 -13.49 -13.75 14.46
N ARG A 318 -13.25 -13.84 15.76
CA ARG A 318 -14.15 -13.31 16.80
C ARG A 318 -13.34 -12.87 18.02
N LEU A 319 -12.71 -11.69 17.91
CA LEU A 319 -11.99 -11.09 19.03
C LEU A 319 -12.93 -10.18 19.83
N ILE A 320 -12.99 -10.39 21.13
CA ILE A 320 -13.84 -9.65 22.05
C ILE A 320 -12.97 -8.80 22.97
N PHE A 321 -13.24 -7.49 22.98
CA PHE A 321 -12.57 -6.52 23.83
C PHE A 321 -13.56 -5.91 24.82
N GLU A 322 -13.29 -6.06 26.11
CA GLU A 322 -14.11 -5.52 27.19
C GLU A 322 -13.40 -4.31 27.79
N PRO A 323 -14.05 -3.13 27.84
CA PRO A 323 -13.46 -1.93 28.42
C PRO A 323 -13.39 -2.02 29.94
N LYS A 324 -12.36 -1.39 30.54
CA LYS A 324 -12.17 -1.33 32.00
C LYS A 324 -13.32 -0.62 32.72
N SER A 325 -14.02 0.27 32.04
CA SER A 325 -15.17 0.98 32.56
C SER A 325 -16.19 1.25 31.45
N SER A 326 -17.45 1.04 31.76
CA SER A 326 -18.57 1.37 30.85
C SER A 326 -18.71 2.88 30.55
N ARG A 327 -18.01 3.74 31.34
CA ARG A 327 -17.96 5.19 31.13
C ARG A 327 -16.99 5.61 30.01
N ILE A 328 -16.12 4.70 29.57
CA ILE A 328 -15.24 4.98 28.45
C ILE A 328 -16.12 5.14 27.21
N GLU A 329 -15.88 6.19 26.44
CA GLU A 329 -16.62 6.45 25.21
C GLU A 329 -16.24 5.37 24.18
N PRO A 330 -17.21 4.62 23.59
CA PRO A 330 -16.93 3.48 22.71
C PRO A 330 -16.06 3.82 21.51
N GLN A 331 -16.26 5.00 20.90
CA GLN A 331 -15.48 5.41 19.73
C GLN A 331 -14.03 5.72 20.11
N HIS A 332 -13.80 6.33 21.26
CA HIS A 332 -12.46 6.56 21.80
C HIS A 332 -11.72 5.23 22.06
N PHE A 333 -12.42 4.25 22.63
CA PHE A 333 -11.90 2.91 22.87
C PHE A 333 -11.44 2.25 21.55
N VAL A 334 -12.32 2.22 20.56
CA VAL A 334 -12.02 1.62 19.25
C VAL A 334 -10.88 2.38 18.56
N ASN A 335 -10.89 3.71 18.52
CA ASN A 335 -9.83 4.48 17.89
C ASN A 335 -8.47 4.22 18.54
N THR A 336 -8.42 4.07 19.86
CA THR A 336 -7.18 3.75 20.58
C THR A 336 -6.69 2.36 20.22
N LEU A 337 -7.55 1.35 20.18
CA LEU A 337 -7.20 -0.01 19.74
C LEU A 337 -6.66 -0.01 18.31
N MET A 338 -7.37 0.63 17.38
CA MET A 338 -6.98 0.74 15.96
C MET A 338 -5.63 1.44 15.79
N ALA A 339 -5.36 2.48 16.58
CA ALA A 339 -4.12 3.24 16.50
C ALA A 339 -2.92 2.52 17.13
N GLN A 340 -3.15 1.63 18.11
CA GLN A 340 -2.11 0.95 18.87
C GLN A 340 -1.81 -0.49 18.41
N THR A 341 -2.67 -1.07 17.58
CA THR A 341 -2.53 -2.47 17.15
C THR A 341 -2.65 -2.60 15.65
N GLY A 342 -2.37 -3.79 15.13
CA GLY A 342 -2.59 -4.17 13.74
C GLY A 342 -4.06 -4.23 13.29
N LEU A 343 -5.02 -3.82 14.14
CA LEU A 343 -6.44 -3.68 13.74
C LEU A 343 -6.66 -2.59 12.68
N GLU A 344 -5.74 -1.67 12.51
CA GLU A 344 -5.67 -0.76 11.36
C GLU A 344 -4.24 -0.69 10.84
N GLY A 345 -4.04 -0.95 9.54
CA GLY A 345 -2.71 -1.00 8.95
C GLY A 345 -2.68 -0.56 7.50
N ASN A 346 -1.46 -0.49 6.96
CA ASN A 346 -1.23 -0.26 5.55
C ASN A 346 -1.06 -1.58 4.81
N VAL A 347 -1.70 -1.69 3.65
CA VAL A 347 -1.54 -2.78 2.69
C VAL A 347 -0.87 -2.22 1.46
N SER A 348 0.35 -2.65 1.19
CA SER A 348 1.09 -2.23 -0.01
C SER A 348 0.45 -2.80 -1.26
N VAL A 349 0.44 -2.02 -2.32
CA VAL A 349 0.02 -2.46 -3.66
C VAL A 349 1.16 -2.19 -4.63
N ASN A 350 1.56 -3.22 -5.37
CA ASN A 350 2.58 -3.13 -6.39
C ASN A 350 2.27 -4.13 -7.51
N LEU A 351 1.64 -3.66 -8.59
CA LEU A 351 1.11 -4.47 -9.67
C LEU A 351 2.21 -4.84 -10.69
N VAL A 352 3.27 -5.48 -10.19
CA VAL A 352 4.38 -5.97 -11.01
C VAL A 352 4.12 -7.42 -11.39
N MET A 353 4.18 -7.73 -12.68
CA MET A 353 3.93 -9.08 -13.23
C MET A 353 4.66 -9.28 -14.56
N MET A 354 4.73 -10.50 -15.00
CA MET A 354 5.20 -10.83 -16.36
C MET A 354 4.13 -10.43 -17.37
N GLY A 355 4.48 -9.55 -18.32
CA GLY A 355 3.61 -9.14 -19.39
C GLY A 355 3.45 -10.20 -20.49
N ALA A 356 2.55 -9.94 -21.43
CA ALA A 356 2.35 -10.77 -22.61
C ALA A 356 3.62 -10.87 -23.50
N ASP A 357 4.50 -9.89 -23.39
CA ASP A 357 5.82 -9.83 -24.05
C ASP A 357 6.93 -10.59 -23.29
N ASN A 358 6.59 -11.35 -22.25
CA ASN A 358 7.52 -12.04 -21.35
C ASN A 358 8.54 -11.13 -20.63
N ARG A 359 8.18 -9.87 -20.41
CA ARG A 359 8.98 -8.91 -19.64
C ARG A 359 8.28 -8.53 -18.33
N PRO A 360 9.02 -8.39 -17.23
CA PRO A 360 8.45 -7.90 -15.99
C PRO A 360 8.15 -6.41 -16.12
N ALA A 361 6.95 -6.00 -15.74
CA ALA A 361 6.55 -4.60 -15.74
C ALA A 361 5.54 -4.30 -14.64
N GLN A 362 5.59 -3.08 -14.11
CA GLN A 362 4.52 -2.50 -13.31
C GLN A 362 3.40 -2.03 -14.24
N LYS A 363 2.19 -2.47 -14.00
CA LYS A 363 1.03 -2.24 -14.88
C LYS A 363 -0.10 -1.56 -14.13
N ASN A 364 -0.89 -0.75 -14.83
CA ASN A 364 -2.16 -0.22 -14.33
C ASN A 364 -3.30 -1.22 -14.53
N LEU A 365 -4.44 -1.00 -13.88
CA LEU A 365 -5.59 -1.90 -13.94
C LEU A 365 -6.08 -2.13 -15.38
N LYS A 366 -6.18 -1.06 -16.18
CA LYS A 366 -6.61 -1.16 -17.59
C LYS A 366 -5.66 -2.03 -18.42
N THR A 367 -4.36 -1.82 -18.28
CA THR A 367 -3.35 -2.61 -19.03
C THR A 367 -3.42 -4.09 -18.67
N ILE A 368 -3.59 -4.42 -17.38
CA ILE A 368 -3.74 -5.82 -16.95
C ILE A 368 -4.94 -6.47 -17.59
N LEU A 369 -6.10 -5.82 -17.55
CA LEU A 369 -7.33 -6.32 -18.15
C LEU A 369 -7.23 -6.43 -19.67
N GLN A 370 -6.59 -5.45 -20.34
CA GLN A 370 -6.42 -5.48 -21.79
C GLN A 370 -5.53 -6.64 -22.24
N GLU A 371 -4.35 -6.81 -21.63
CA GLU A 371 -3.44 -7.91 -21.97
C GLU A 371 -4.09 -9.29 -21.71
N TRP A 372 -4.85 -9.41 -20.64
CA TRP A 372 -5.60 -10.63 -20.39
C TRP A 372 -6.72 -10.85 -21.42
N LEU A 373 -7.47 -9.79 -21.80
CA LEU A 373 -8.51 -9.89 -22.85
C LEU A 373 -7.93 -10.29 -24.18
N ASP A 374 -6.79 -9.72 -24.59
CA ASP A 374 -6.11 -10.08 -25.82
C ASP A 374 -5.72 -11.56 -25.81
N TYR A 375 -5.20 -12.04 -24.69
CA TYR A 375 -4.91 -13.45 -24.48
C TYR A 375 -6.18 -14.30 -24.52
N ARG A 376 -7.29 -13.89 -23.90
CA ARG A 376 -8.56 -14.64 -23.91
C ARG A 376 -9.14 -14.72 -25.32
N VAL A 377 -9.12 -13.63 -26.08
CA VAL A 377 -9.55 -13.64 -27.49
C VAL A 377 -8.70 -14.62 -28.30
N ALA A 378 -7.38 -14.62 -28.10
CA ALA A 378 -6.49 -15.56 -28.79
C ALA A 378 -6.77 -17.02 -28.40
N THR A 379 -6.96 -17.32 -27.11
CA THR A 379 -7.26 -18.70 -26.65
C THR A 379 -8.61 -19.20 -27.17
N VAL A 380 -9.64 -18.36 -27.17
CA VAL A 380 -10.95 -18.71 -27.74
C VAL A 380 -10.87 -18.93 -29.23
N THR A 381 -10.14 -18.08 -29.96
CA THR A 381 -9.94 -18.27 -31.42
C THR A 381 -9.23 -19.58 -31.71
N ARG A 382 -8.17 -19.93 -30.97
CA ARG A 382 -7.47 -21.22 -31.08
C ARG A 382 -8.39 -22.40 -30.78
N ARG A 383 -9.21 -22.29 -29.71
CA ARG A 383 -10.21 -23.32 -29.35
C ARG A 383 -11.22 -23.54 -30.45
N LEU A 384 -11.81 -22.47 -30.98
CA LEU A 384 -12.79 -22.55 -32.07
C LEU A 384 -12.15 -23.17 -33.34
N GLN A 385 -10.93 -22.77 -33.71
CA GLN A 385 -10.20 -23.33 -34.83
C GLN A 385 -9.88 -24.82 -34.63
N HIS A 386 -9.44 -25.20 -33.42
CA HIS A 386 -9.19 -26.59 -33.08
C HIS A 386 -10.46 -27.44 -33.23
N ARG A 387 -11.60 -26.91 -32.75
CA ARG A 387 -12.89 -27.60 -32.90
C ARG A 387 -13.33 -27.65 -34.33
N LEU A 388 -13.20 -26.57 -35.11
CA LEU A 388 -13.51 -26.54 -36.54
C LEU A 388 -12.72 -27.63 -37.31
N ASN A 389 -11.41 -27.70 -37.09
CA ASN A 389 -10.56 -28.70 -37.70
C ASN A 389 -10.99 -30.14 -37.35
N ALA A 390 -11.48 -30.39 -36.15
CA ALA A 390 -12.01 -31.70 -35.74
C ALA A 390 -13.35 -32.02 -36.42
N VAL A 391 -14.24 -31.01 -36.49
CA VAL A 391 -15.55 -31.09 -37.15
C VAL A 391 -15.35 -31.37 -38.65
N GLU A 392 -14.50 -30.61 -39.32
CA GLU A 392 -14.22 -30.78 -40.76
C GLU A 392 -13.64 -32.15 -41.05
N ARG A 393 -12.68 -32.63 -40.25
CA ARG A 393 -12.16 -33.99 -40.39
C ARG A 393 -13.24 -35.05 -40.20
N ARG A 394 -14.15 -34.86 -39.26
CA ARG A 394 -15.24 -35.78 -39.00
C ARG A 394 -16.25 -35.79 -40.16
N ILE A 395 -16.65 -34.61 -40.67
CA ILE A 395 -17.52 -34.44 -41.84
C ILE A 395 -16.89 -35.17 -43.03
N HIS A 396 -15.59 -34.93 -43.28
CA HIS A 396 -14.89 -35.56 -44.39
C HIS A 396 -14.97 -37.11 -44.33
N ILE A 397 -14.78 -37.69 -43.14
CA ILE A 397 -14.90 -39.14 -42.95
C ILE A 397 -16.34 -39.60 -43.18
N LEU A 398 -17.33 -38.88 -42.62
CA LEU A 398 -18.73 -39.24 -42.74
C LEU A 398 -19.30 -39.09 -44.17
N ASP A 399 -18.80 -38.09 -44.93
CA ASP A 399 -19.13 -37.96 -46.35
C ASP A 399 -18.66 -39.20 -47.14
N GLY A 400 -17.45 -39.72 -46.86
CA GLY A 400 -16.97 -40.98 -47.44
C GLY A 400 -17.85 -42.19 -47.07
N ARG A 401 -18.24 -42.27 -45.77
CA ARG A 401 -19.15 -43.33 -45.29
C ARG A 401 -20.54 -43.23 -45.96
N MET A 402 -21.05 -42.05 -46.20
CA MET A 402 -22.34 -41.82 -46.86
C MET A 402 -22.27 -42.30 -48.32
N ILE A 403 -21.16 -42.03 -49.04
CA ILE A 403 -20.93 -42.58 -50.40
C ILE A 403 -20.95 -44.11 -50.38
N ALA A 404 -20.21 -44.73 -49.43
CA ALA A 404 -20.20 -46.15 -49.28
C ALA A 404 -21.56 -46.75 -48.94
N PHE A 405 -22.37 -46.07 -48.10
CA PHE A 405 -23.71 -46.48 -47.72
C PHE A 405 -24.68 -46.42 -48.92
N LEU A 406 -24.63 -45.38 -49.73
CA LEU A 406 -25.49 -45.18 -50.89
C LEU A 406 -25.13 -46.19 -52.04
N HIS A 407 -23.89 -46.63 -52.14
CA HIS A 407 -23.36 -47.52 -53.18
C HIS A 407 -22.84 -48.84 -52.62
N ILE A 408 -23.47 -49.38 -51.57
CA ILE A 408 -22.95 -50.50 -50.76
C ILE A 408 -22.63 -51.72 -51.57
N ASP A 409 -23.46 -52.10 -52.54
CA ASP A 409 -23.25 -53.29 -53.40
C ASP A 409 -22.05 -53.10 -54.26
N GLU A 410 -21.82 -51.90 -54.78
CA GLU A 410 -20.64 -51.57 -55.59
C GLU A 410 -19.37 -51.58 -54.78
N VAL A 411 -19.38 -50.94 -53.58
CA VAL A 411 -18.24 -50.98 -52.68
C VAL A 411 -17.83 -52.38 -52.32
N ILE A 412 -18.79 -53.27 -51.99
CA ILE A 412 -18.52 -54.66 -51.68
C ILE A 412 -17.94 -55.39 -52.91
N ARG A 413 -18.43 -55.09 -54.11
CA ARG A 413 -17.95 -55.67 -55.33
C ARG A 413 -16.48 -55.27 -55.63
N VAL A 414 -16.17 -53.99 -55.45
CA VAL A 414 -14.80 -53.47 -55.64
C VAL A 414 -13.88 -54.13 -54.61
N ILE A 415 -14.22 -54.12 -53.29
CA ILE A 415 -13.37 -54.73 -52.26
C ILE A 415 -13.09 -56.21 -52.52
N ARG A 416 -14.08 -56.96 -53.05
CA ARG A 416 -13.92 -58.42 -53.30
C ARG A 416 -13.14 -58.77 -54.54
N LYS A 417 -13.04 -57.86 -55.53
CA LYS A 417 -12.39 -58.10 -56.81
C LYS A 417 -11.01 -57.43 -56.95
N ALA A 418 -10.74 -56.45 -56.13
CA ALA A 418 -9.55 -55.62 -56.18
C ALA A 418 -8.32 -56.36 -55.61
N ASP A 419 -7.20 -56.28 -56.30
CA ASP A 419 -5.91 -56.67 -55.74
C ASP A 419 -5.40 -55.64 -54.74
N GLU A 420 -5.75 -54.32 -54.93
CA GLU A 420 -5.47 -53.19 -54.06
C GLU A 420 -6.75 -52.47 -53.73
N PRO A 421 -7.59 -52.97 -52.78
CA PRO A 421 -8.92 -52.43 -52.49
C PRO A 421 -8.97 -50.95 -52.15
N LYS A 422 -7.95 -50.43 -51.50
CA LYS A 422 -7.87 -48.99 -51.11
C LYS A 422 -7.74 -48.08 -52.33
N ALA A 423 -6.79 -48.41 -53.23
CA ALA A 423 -6.56 -47.66 -54.46
C ALA A 423 -7.79 -47.70 -55.39
N ASP A 424 -8.44 -48.86 -55.49
CA ASP A 424 -9.60 -49.05 -56.36
C ASP A 424 -10.85 -48.33 -55.79
N LEU A 425 -11.04 -48.28 -54.47
CA LEU A 425 -12.08 -47.45 -53.84
C LEU A 425 -11.85 -45.98 -54.09
N MET A 426 -10.64 -45.49 -53.96
CA MET A 426 -10.29 -44.12 -54.26
C MET A 426 -10.61 -43.75 -55.72
N ALA A 427 -10.22 -44.61 -56.66
CA ALA A 427 -10.43 -44.35 -58.07
C ALA A 427 -11.91 -44.40 -58.49
N ASN A 428 -12.69 -45.41 -58.00
CA ASN A 428 -14.08 -45.61 -58.44
C ASN A 428 -15.06 -44.60 -57.78
N PHE A 429 -14.80 -44.19 -56.56
CA PHE A 429 -15.74 -43.30 -55.80
C PHE A 429 -15.17 -41.93 -55.55
N SER A 430 -14.00 -41.57 -56.15
CA SER A 430 -13.33 -40.27 -55.89
C SER A 430 -13.08 -40.00 -54.41
N LEU A 431 -12.72 -41.03 -53.63
CA LEU A 431 -12.49 -40.93 -52.20
C LEU A 431 -11.05 -40.50 -51.91
N SER A 432 -10.86 -39.78 -50.82
CA SER A 432 -9.54 -39.56 -50.26
C SER A 432 -8.98 -40.85 -49.63
N GLU A 433 -7.67 -40.89 -49.43
CA GLU A 433 -6.99 -42.00 -48.76
C GLU A 433 -7.59 -42.30 -47.38
N ILE A 434 -7.86 -41.24 -46.59
CA ILE A 434 -8.47 -41.33 -45.25
C ILE A 434 -9.88 -41.92 -45.33
N GLN A 435 -10.68 -41.52 -46.30
CA GLN A 435 -12.04 -42.03 -46.51
C GLN A 435 -12.03 -43.50 -46.94
N ALA A 436 -11.13 -43.87 -47.87
CA ALA A 436 -10.99 -45.26 -48.33
C ALA A 436 -10.54 -46.20 -47.18
N GLU A 437 -9.58 -45.76 -46.36
CA GLU A 437 -9.12 -46.50 -45.18
C GLU A 437 -10.24 -46.71 -44.16
N ASP A 438 -10.97 -45.63 -43.83
CA ASP A 438 -12.09 -45.66 -42.88
C ASP A 438 -13.20 -46.61 -43.39
N ILE A 439 -13.49 -46.65 -44.72
CA ILE A 439 -14.48 -47.53 -45.32
C ILE A 439 -14.07 -48.99 -45.16
N LEU A 440 -12.78 -49.31 -45.36
CA LEU A 440 -12.27 -50.66 -45.19
C LEU A 440 -12.33 -51.15 -43.73
N GLU A 441 -12.29 -50.24 -42.76
CA GLU A 441 -12.41 -50.56 -41.34
C GLU A 441 -13.88 -50.61 -40.82
N ILE A 442 -14.89 -50.32 -41.69
CA ILE A 442 -16.31 -50.32 -41.29
C ILE A 442 -16.73 -51.76 -40.87
N ARG A 443 -17.31 -51.84 -39.69
CA ARG A 443 -17.91 -53.12 -39.24
C ARG A 443 -19.21 -53.39 -39.97
N LEU A 444 -19.45 -54.61 -40.41
CA LEU A 444 -20.65 -54.98 -41.18
C LEU A 444 -21.98 -54.54 -40.55
N ARG A 445 -22.09 -54.53 -39.22
CA ARG A 445 -23.29 -54.06 -38.51
C ARG A 445 -23.58 -52.56 -38.76
N GLN A 446 -22.57 -51.77 -39.12
CA GLN A 446 -22.71 -50.30 -39.33
C GLN A 446 -23.28 -50.02 -40.75
N LEU A 447 -23.42 -51.00 -41.57
CA LEU A 447 -24.07 -50.93 -42.91
C LEU A 447 -25.59 -51.13 -42.87
N ALA A 448 -26.18 -51.29 -41.68
CA ALA A 448 -27.62 -51.41 -41.52
C ALA A 448 -28.36 -50.10 -41.80
N ARG A 449 -29.57 -50.17 -42.34
CA ARG A 449 -30.38 -49.00 -42.73
C ARG A 449 -30.56 -47.94 -41.58
N LEU A 450 -30.67 -48.38 -40.34
CA LEU A 450 -30.75 -47.51 -39.17
C LEU A 450 -29.47 -46.70 -38.91
N GLU A 451 -28.34 -47.24 -39.25
CA GLU A 451 -27.05 -46.51 -39.13
C GLU A 451 -26.90 -45.46 -40.22
N GLY A 452 -27.48 -45.59 -41.40
CA GLY A 452 -27.52 -44.55 -42.45
C GLY A 452 -28.28 -43.30 -41.98
N ILE A 453 -29.41 -43.46 -41.29
CA ILE A 453 -30.17 -42.33 -40.69
C ILE A 453 -29.35 -41.64 -39.60
N LYS A 454 -28.61 -42.38 -38.76
CA LYS A 454 -27.72 -41.81 -37.79
C LYS A 454 -26.57 -40.99 -38.38
N LEU A 455 -25.97 -41.55 -39.47
CA LEU A 455 -24.91 -40.87 -40.23
C LEU A 455 -25.41 -39.52 -40.82
N GLU A 456 -26.61 -39.52 -41.40
CA GLU A 456 -27.21 -38.31 -41.97
C GLU A 456 -27.49 -37.26 -40.89
N ASN A 457 -28.05 -37.66 -39.74
CA ASN A 457 -28.29 -36.79 -38.62
C ASN A 457 -26.99 -36.22 -38.07
N GLU A 458 -25.97 -37.05 -37.83
CA GLU A 458 -24.64 -36.61 -37.38
C GLU A 458 -23.99 -35.62 -38.37
N LEU A 459 -24.09 -35.88 -39.66
CA LEU A 459 -23.61 -34.98 -40.70
C LEU A 459 -24.31 -33.62 -40.68
N ASN A 460 -25.62 -33.61 -40.56
CA ASN A 460 -26.38 -32.37 -40.50
C ASN A 460 -26.01 -31.56 -39.26
N GLU A 461 -25.95 -32.17 -38.09
CA GLU A 461 -25.52 -31.52 -36.82
C GLU A 461 -24.12 -30.94 -36.96
N LEU A 462 -23.17 -31.69 -37.50
CA LEU A 462 -21.79 -31.22 -37.71
C LEU A 462 -21.68 -30.10 -38.75
N ARG A 463 -22.50 -30.10 -39.81
CA ARG A 463 -22.54 -29.02 -40.81
C ARG A 463 -23.14 -27.72 -40.21
N GLU A 464 -24.15 -27.84 -39.37
CA GLU A 464 -24.67 -26.69 -38.59
C GLU A 464 -23.62 -26.13 -37.64
N GLU A 465 -22.92 -27.03 -36.92
CA GLU A 465 -21.81 -26.64 -36.04
C GLU A 465 -20.68 -25.98 -36.83
N GLN A 466 -20.27 -26.54 -37.96
CA GLN A 466 -19.27 -25.97 -38.89
C GLN A 466 -19.64 -24.53 -39.31
N SER A 467 -20.88 -24.32 -39.75
CA SER A 467 -21.38 -23.00 -40.14
C SER A 467 -21.33 -22.00 -38.97
N SER A 468 -21.72 -22.45 -37.79
CA SER A 468 -21.63 -21.65 -36.57
C SER A 468 -20.19 -21.29 -36.22
N LEU A 469 -19.26 -22.23 -36.28
CA LEU A 469 -17.84 -22.04 -36.06
C LEU A 469 -17.21 -21.05 -37.05
N HIS A 470 -17.55 -21.18 -38.35
CA HIS A 470 -17.10 -20.25 -39.38
C HIS A 470 -17.60 -18.82 -39.08
N THR A 471 -18.86 -18.69 -38.68
CA THR A 471 -19.44 -17.37 -38.30
C THR A 471 -18.68 -16.77 -37.12
N LEU A 472 -18.41 -17.54 -36.04
CA LEU A 472 -17.69 -17.09 -34.88
C LEU A 472 -16.22 -16.74 -35.18
N LEU A 473 -15.57 -17.44 -36.09
CA LEU A 473 -14.19 -17.17 -36.51
C LEU A 473 -14.10 -15.94 -37.43
N GLY A 474 -15.07 -15.78 -38.34
CA GLY A 474 -15.07 -14.72 -39.35
C GLY A 474 -15.63 -13.37 -38.88
N ASP A 475 -16.48 -13.35 -37.86
CA ASP A 475 -17.08 -12.11 -37.32
C ASP A 475 -16.54 -11.81 -35.90
N GLU A 476 -15.75 -10.75 -35.80
CA GLU A 476 -15.19 -10.26 -34.53
C GLU A 476 -16.27 -9.89 -33.51
N ASN A 477 -17.41 -9.36 -33.95
CA ASN A 477 -18.51 -8.99 -33.05
C ASN A 477 -19.24 -10.24 -32.52
N ALA A 478 -19.44 -11.23 -33.37
CA ALA A 478 -20.00 -12.54 -32.95
C ALA A 478 -19.06 -13.21 -31.92
N LYS A 479 -17.76 -13.21 -32.19
CA LYS A 479 -16.73 -13.74 -31.27
C LYS A 479 -16.75 -13.02 -29.93
N LYS A 480 -16.76 -11.67 -29.92
CA LYS A 480 -16.86 -10.88 -28.69
C LYS A 480 -18.13 -11.19 -27.89
N LYS A 481 -19.29 -11.28 -28.56
CA LYS A 481 -20.55 -11.68 -27.90
C LYS A 481 -20.46 -13.07 -27.28
N HIS A 482 -19.82 -14.02 -27.98
CA HIS A 482 -19.60 -15.37 -27.47
C HIS A 482 -18.73 -15.37 -26.20
N ILE A 483 -17.60 -14.67 -26.22
CA ILE A 483 -16.72 -14.51 -25.05
C ILE A 483 -17.46 -13.87 -23.88
N ILE A 484 -18.24 -12.80 -24.12
CA ILE A 484 -19.04 -12.16 -23.08
C ILE A 484 -20.03 -13.14 -22.45
N LYS A 485 -20.71 -13.96 -23.26
CA LYS A 485 -21.65 -14.97 -22.75
C LYS A 485 -20.96 -15.99 -21.85
N GLU A 486 -19.76 -16.44 -22.24
CA GLU A 486 -18.96 -17.38 -21.42
C GLU A 486 -18.54 -16.71 -20.08
N MET A 487 -18.00 -15.49 -20.14
CA MET A 487 -17.61 -14.75 -18.93
C MET A 487 -18.78 -14.51 -17.99
N GLN A 488 -19.97 -14.20 -18.51
CA GLN A 488 -21.19 -14.06 -17.70
C GLN A 488 -21.64 -15.37 -17.06
N ALA A 489 -21.51 -16.49 -17.78
CA ALA A 489 -21.81 -17.80 -17.24
C ALA A 489 -20.86 -18.18 -16.11
N ASP A 490 -19.57 -17.94 -16.29
CA ASP A 490 -18.56 -18.17 -15.28
C ASP A 490 -18.77 -17.28 -14.04
N ALA A 491 -19.09 -15.99 -14.25
CA ALA A 491 -19.40 -15.09 -13.14
C ALA A 491 -20.66 -15.50 -12.37
N LYS A 492 -21.66 -16.04 -13.05
CA LYS A 492 -22.87 -16.57 -12.41
C LYS A 492 -22.59 -17.85 -11.60
N GLN A 493 -21.69 -18.70 -12.08
CA GLN A 493 -21.35 -19.97 -11.45
C GLN A 493 -20.44 -19.79 -10.24
N PHE A 494 -19.43 -18.91 -10.30
CA PHE A 494 -18.36 -18.80 -9.33
C PHE A 494 -18.35 -17.47 -8.56
N GLY A 495 -19.18 -16.51 -8.96
CA GLY A 495 -19.25 -15.21 -8.32
C GLY A 495 -19.90 -15.29 -6.94
N ASP A 496 -19.39 -14.47 -6.03
CA ASP A 496 -19.91 -14.28 -4.69
C ASP A 496 -19.99 -12.79 -4.33
N ALA A 497 -20.57 -12.49 -3.18
CA ALA A 497 -20.66 -11.12 -2.68
C ALA A 497 -19.26 -10.60 -2.28
N ARG A 498 -19.09 -9.30 -2.40
CA ARG A 498 -17.91 -8.61 -1.88
C ARG A 498 -17.80 -8.83 -0.37
N ARG A 499 -16.60 -9.14 0.10
CA ARG A 499 -16.29 -9.33 1.53
C ARG A 499 -15.80 -8.03 2.15
N THR A 500 -14.92 -7.32 1.46
CA THR A 500 -14.27 -6.10 1.97
C THR A 500 -15.19 -4.89 1.84
N LEU A 501 -15.46 -4.20 2.95
CA LEU A 501 -16.18 -2.91 2.94
C LEU A 501 -15.27 -1.82 2.34
N VAL A 502 -15.83 -0.96 1.50
CA VAL A 502 -15.11 0.18 0.91
C VAL A 502 -15.84 1.45 1.27
N GLU A 503 -15.33 2.16 2.25
CA GLU A 503 -15.92 3.39 2.75
C GLU A 503 -14.82 4.28 3.33
N ALA A 504 -14.65 5.48 2.77
CA ALA A 504 -13.63 6.40 3.24
C ALA A 504 -13.89 6.83 4.68
N ALA A 505 -12.86 6.73 5.52
CA ALA A 505 -12.91 7.17 6.89
C ALA A 505 -11.57 7.79 7.31
N GLU A 506 -11.60 8.60 8.37
CA GLU A 506 -10.39 9.15 8.95
C GLU A 506 -9.53 8.04 9.59
N ARG A 507 -8.23 8.21 9.51
CA ARG A 507 -7.26 7.34 10.17
C ARG A 507 -7.46 7.40 11.68
N ALA A 508 -7.43 6.26 12.35
CA ALA A 508 -7.39 6.19 13.80
C ALA A 508 -6.12 6.88 14.33
N THR A 509 -6.30 7.90 15.15
CA THR A 509 -5.24 8.62 15.83
C THR A 509 -5.47 8.54 17.33
N LEU A 510 -4.39 8.46 18.10
CA LEU A 510 -4.47 8.61 19.54
C LEU A 510 -4.95 10.04 19.84
N THR A 511 -6.19 10.18 20.13
CA THR A 511 -6.66 11.38 20.84
C THR A 511 -6.21 11.21 22.27
N GLN A 512 -5.02 11.72 22.62
CA GLN A 512 -4.70 11.91 24.02
C GLN A 512 -5.74 12.90 24.54
N THR A 513 -6.69 12.44 25.31
CA THR A 513 -7.52 13.27 26.16
C THR A 513 -6.64 13.74 27.34
N THR A 514 -5.63 14.54 27.01
CA THR A 514 -4.90 15.32 27.99
C THR A 514 -5.93 16.33 28.51
N ALA A 515 -6.23 16.32 29.81
CA ALA A 515 -7.07 17.33 30.37
C ALA A 515 -6.54 18.71 29.97
N ASP A 516 -7.39 19.53 29.37
CA ASP A 516 -7.00 20.87 28.94
C ASP A 516 -6.87 21.78 30.15
N GLU A 517 -5.67 21.85 30.73
CA GLU A 517 -5.33 22.60 31.92
C GLU A 517 -4.39 23.77 31.59
N PRO A 518 -4.54 24.93 32.24
CA PRO A 518 -3.57 25.99 32.15
C PRO A 518 -2.25 25.54 32.80
N VAL A 519 -1.15 25.79 32.13
CA VAL A 519 0.21 25.49 32.62
C VAL A 519 1.15 26.64 32.28
N THR A 520 2.14 26.89 33.14
CA THR A 520 3.23 27.81 32.85
C THR A 520 4.51 27.02 32.66
N LEU A 521 5.13 27.20 31.52
CA LEU A 521 6.45 26.58 31.19
C LEU A 521 7.54 27.58 31.62
N ILE A 522 8.55 27.05 32.27
CA ILE A 522 9.72 27.80 32.77
C ILE A 522 10.95 27.18 32.14
N LEU A 523 11.65 27.98 31.31
CA LEU A 523 12.90 27.61 30.64
C LEU A 523 14.06 28.30 31.35
N SER A 524 15.10 27.56 31.69
CA SER A 524 16.34 28.11 32.24
C SER A 524 17.37 28.41 31.17
N GLN A 525 18.38 29.24 31.48
CA GLN A 525 19.50 29.62 30.60
C GLN A 525 20.33 28.43 30.14
N LYS A 526 20.42 27.36 30.97
CA LYS A 526 21.09 26.10 30.65
C LYS A 526 20.19 25.08 29.91
N GLY A 527 18.98 25.49 29.49
CA GLY A 527 18.08 24.65 28.67
C GLY A 527 17.30 23.61 29.47
N TRP A 528 17.10 23.81 30.79
CA TRP A 528 16.19 23.00 31.61
C TRP A 528 14.77 23.54 31.51
N ILE A 529 13.79 22.64 31.31
CA ILE A 529 12.36 23.00 31.20
C ILE A 529 11.54 22.28 32.26
N ARG A 530 10.59 22.98 32.85
CA ARG A 530 9.59 22.44 33.79
C ARG A 530 8.24 23.12 33.60
N ALA A 531 7.17 22.44 34.03
CA ALA A 531 5.82 22.94 33.98
C ALA A 531 5.29 23.22 35.39
N ARG A 532 4.52 24.29 35.55
CA ARG A 532 3.74 24.62 36.74
C ARG A 532 2.25 24.70 36.39
N SER A 533 1.39 24.20 37.25
CA SER A 533 -0.07 24.31 37.05
C SER A 533 -0.53 25.78 37.25
N GLY A 534 -1.44 26.22 36.37
CA GLY A 534 -1.95 27.59 36.34
C GLY A 534 -1.03 28.59 35.65
N HIS A 535 -1.53 29.82 35.50
CA HIS A 535 -0.78 30.95 34.92
C HIS A 535 -0.26 31.92 36.01
N ASP A 536 -0.82 31.89 37.23
CA ASP A 536 -0.41 32.70 38.35
C ASP A 536 0.75 32.03 39.11
N VAL A 537 1.91 32.01 38.50
CA VAL A 537 3.12 31.39 39.06
C VAL A 537 4.03 32.48 39.62
N ASP A 538 4.28 32.44 40.97
CA ASP A 538 5.26 33.30 41.60
C ASP A 538 6.68 32.89 41.22
N ILE A 539 7.32 33.69 40.39
CA ILE A 539 8.64 33.44 39.81
C ILE A 539 9.73 33.65 40.85
N ALA A 540 9.55 34.54 41.80
CA ALA A 540 10.52 34.81 42.85
C ALA A 540 10.83 33.59 43.73
N GLN A 541 9.89 32.66 43.83
CA GLN A 541 10.06 31.39 44.55
C GLN A 541 10.64 30.26 43.68
N THR A 542 11.04 30.58 42.45
CA THR A 542 11.56 29.55 41.52
C THR A 542 13.06 29.39 41.70
N VAL A 543 13.48 28.27 42.28
CA VAL A 543 14.90 27.91 42.46
C VAL A 543 15.46 27.33 41.20
N PHE A 544 16.64 27.77 40.78
CA PHE A 544 17.41 27.23 39.68
C PHE A 544 18.68 26.53 40.20
N LYS A 545 19.31 25.69 39.41
CA LYS A 545 20.60 25.08 39.74
C LYS A 545 21.68 26.16 39.89
N GLU A 546 22.73 25.85 40.62
CA GLU A 546 23.84 26.75 40.81
C GLU A 546 24.45 27.20 39.46
N GLY A 547 24.55 28.49 39.28
CA GLY A 547 25.02 29.15 38.07
C GLY A 547 24.05 29.02 36.86
N ASP A 548 22.74 28.76 37.12
CA ASP A 548 21.67 28.80 36.12
C ASP A 548 20.66 29.90 36.50
N GLY A 549 19.88 30.37 35.54
CA GLY A 549 18.90 31.43 35.74
C GLY A 549 17.70 31.30 34.80
N LEU A 550 16.74 32.18 35.00
CA LEU A 550 15.58 32.26 34.14
C LEU A 550 15.96 32.73 32.73
N GLN A 551 15.51 32.03 31.72
CA GLN A 551 15.57 32.48 30.32
C GLN A 551 14.20 32.95 29.83
N GLN A 552 13.16 32.11 29.95
CA GLN A 552 11.82 32.46 29.46
C GLN A 552 10.73 31.81 30.30
N ILE A 553 9.61 32.50 30.40
CA ILE A 553 8.35 32.03 30.95
C ILE A 553 7.32 32.05 29.84
N LEU A 554 6.55 30.97 29.72
CA LEU A 554 5.53 30.87 28.68
C LEU A 554 4.25 30.28 29.26
N PRO A 555 3.19 31.13 29.46
CA PRO A 555 1.85 30.63 29.71
C PRO A 555 1.36 29.79 28.52
N ALA A 556 0.89 28.58 28.78
CA ALA A 556 0.45 27.62 27.77
C ALA A 556 -0.73 26.78 28.30
N ARG A 557 -1.28 25.93 27.51
CA ARG A 557 -2.23 24.88 27.89
C ARG A 557 -1.63 23.49 27.63
N THR A 558 -2.03 22.52 28.42
CA THR A 558 -1.50 21.14 28.29
C THR A 558 -1.68 20.54 26.89
N VAL A 559 -2.72 20.97 26.19
CA VAL A 559 -3.09 20.47 24.86
C VAL A 559 -2.51 21.30 23.70
N GLN A 560 -1.96 22.49 23.99
CA GLN A 560 -1.38 23.34 22.94
C GLN A 560 0.09 23.01 22.70
N PRO A 561 0.49 22.63 21.49
CA PRO A 561 1.89 22.39 21.19
C PRO A 561 2.73 23.65 21.36
N VAL A 562 3.94 23.49 21.89
CA VAL A 562 4.90 24.58 22.06
C VAL A 562 6.01 24.38 21.04
N ILE A 563 6.31 25.43 20.31
CA ILE A 563 7.40 25.49 19.35
C ILE A 563 8.64 26.00 20.08
N VAL A 564 9.73 25.30 19.94
CA VAL A 564 11.07 25.72 20.37
C VAL A 564 11.88 26.12 19.14
N LEU A 565 12.50 27.29 19.18
CA LEU A 565 13.35 27.80 18.09
C LEU A 565 14.78 27.89 18.60
N ASP A 566 15.73 27.37 17.82
CA ASP A 566 17.16 27.48 18.10
C ASP A 566 17.85 28.62 17.30
N ASP A 567 19.08 28.90 17.66
CA ASP A 567 19.91 29.95 17.04
C ASP A 567 20.33 29.59 15.60
N SER A 568 20.24 28.33 15.19
CA SER A 568 20.53 27.86 13.82
C SER A 568 19.34 28.00 12.87
N GLY A 569 18.18 28.47 13.33
CA GLY A 569 16.96 28.62 12.53
C GLY A 569 16.14 27.34 12.37
N ARG A 570 16.29 26.38 13.27
CA ARG A 570 15.45 25.18 13.33
C ARG A 570 14.35 25.34 14.36
N SER A 571 13.18 24.80 14.03
CA SER A 571 12.05 24.70 14.94
C SER A 571 11.77 23.26 15.35
N TYR A 572 11.43 23.06 16.59
CA TYR A 572 11.06 21.80 17.22
C TYR A 572 9.69 21.95 17.86
N THR A 573 8.97 20.86 18.06
CA THR A 573 7.67 20.87 18.73
C THR A 573 7.71 19.96 19.94
N ILE A 574 7.26 20.46 21.07
CA ILE A 574 7.08 19.74 22.33
C ILE A 574 5.64 19.88 22.80
N ASN A 575 5.14 18.88 23.54
CA ASN A 575 3.84 18.96 24.19
C ASN A 575 4.02 19.30 25.66
N PRO A 576 3.32 20.32 26.20
CA PRO A 576 3.41 20.67 27.62
C PRO A 576 3.05 19.52 28.57
N ALA A 577 2.18 18.60 28.12
CA ALA A 577 1.81 17.41 28.87
C ALA A 577 2.99 16.47 29.15
N ASP A 578 4.02 16.45 28.27
CA ASP A 578 5.21 15.59 28.39
C ASP A 578 6.27 16.17 29.33
N ILE A 579 6.07 17.43 29.80
CA ILE A 579 6.99 18.16 30.67
C ILE A 579 6.64 17.88 32.14
N PRO A 580 7.63 17.47 32.98
CA PRO A 580 7.36 17.21 34.37
C PRO A 580 6.76 18.41 35.12
N LYS A 581 5.62 18.18 35.78
CA LYS A 581 4.97 19.15 36.67
C LYS A 581 5.59 19.05 38.07
N GLY A 582 5.90 20.16 38.71
CA GLY A 582 6.33 20.15 40.10
C GLY A 582 7.38 21.20 40.49
N ARG A 583 7.92 21.06 41.72
CA ARG A 583 8.90 21.98 42.32
C ARG A 583 10.37 21.62 41.98
N GLY A 584 10.61 20.50 41.32
CA GLY A 584 11.96 20.04 40.92
C GLY A 584 12.58 20.88 39.80
N ASP A 585 13.82 20.53 39.40
CA ASP A 585 14.60 21.24 38.38
C ASP A 585 14.02 21.10 36.95
N GLY A 586 13.11 20.15 36.74
CA GLY A 586 12.60 19.80 35.41
C GLY A 586 13.48 18.79 34.69
N VAL A 587 13.45 18.85 33.35
CA VAL A 587 14.25 17.99 32.48
C VAL A 587 15.05 18.84 31.47
N PRO A 588 16.22 18.39 31.02
CA PRO A 588 16.89 19.04 29.91
C PRO A 588 16.03 18.99 28.65
N LEU A 589 15.86 20.10 27.97
CA LEU A 589 15.05 20.15 26.74
C LEU A 589 15.62 19.19 25.66
N ALA A 590 16.92 19.01 25.62
CA ALA A 590 17.61 18.02 24.76
C ALA A 590 17.20 16.55 25.01
N SER A 591 16.50 16.24 26.12
CA SER A 591 15.88 14.92 26.32
C SER A 591 14.54 14.76 25.61
N LEU A 592 13.88 15.84 25.22
CA LEU A 592 12.59 15.88 24.54
C LEU A 592 12.72 16.03 23.02
N ILE A 593 13.78 16.69 22.54
CA ILE A 593 14.08 17.01 21.13
C ILE A 593 15.53 16.64 20.78
N ASP A 594 15.76 16.29 19.50
CA ASP A 594 17.10 15.96 18.99
C ASP A 594 17.78 17.23 18.46
N MET A 595 18.24 18.09 19.39
CA MET A 595 18.91 19.32 19.05
C MET A 595 20.42 19.10 18.90
N PRO A 596 21.11 19.76 17.92
CA PRO A 596 22.56 19.73 17.80
C PRO A 596 23.26 20.20 19.10
N ALA A 597 24.40 19.58 19.45
CA ALA A 597 25.10 19.82 20.71
C ALA A 597 25.53 21.29 20.92
N ASN A 598 25.76 22.03 19.85
CA ASN A 598 26.21 23.43 19.89
C ASN A 598 25.08 24.46 19.68
N ALA A 599 23.84 24.01 19.46
CA ALA A 599 22.71 24.90 19.25
C ALA A 599 22.18 25.45 20.59
N GLN A 600 21.80 26.74 20.61
CA GLN A 600 21.23 27.40 21.77
C GLN A 600 19.75 27.69 21.53
N ILE A 601 18.94 27.55 22.57
CA ILE A 601 17.52 27.85 22.49
C ILE A 601 17.34 29.35 22.48
N VAL A 602 16.67 29.88 21.46
CA VAL A 602 16.38 31.31 21.32
C VAL A 602 15.05 31.64 22.01
N SER A 603 13.99 30.87 21.76
CA SER A 603 12.67 31.15 22.31
C SER A 603 11.73 29.95 22.26
N MET A 604 10.75 29.94 23.13
CA MET A 604 9.57 29.09 23.06
C MET A 604 8.36 29.91 22.61
N LEU A 605 7.52 29.37 21.74
CA LEU A 605 6.32 30.02 21.20
C LEU A 605 5.12 29.11 21.37
N THR A 606 3.96 29.68 21.67
CA THR A 606 2.68 28.97 21.70
C THR A 606 1.57 29.92 21.26
N GLY A 607 0.45 29.37 20.81
CA GLY A 607 -0.71 30.13 20.36
C GLY A 607 -1.59 29.28 19.44
N GLU A 608 -2.48 29.96 18.74
CA GLU A 608 -3.31 29.33 17.74
C GLU A 608 -2.53 29.12 16.40
N PRO A 609 -2.87 28.13 15.57
CA PRO A 609 -2.18 27.85 14.32
C PRO A 609 -2.02 29.07 13.40
N GLU A 610 -3.02 29.93 13.39
CA GLU A 610 -3.08 31.16 12.57
C GLU A 610 -2.32 32.35 13.17
N ASP A 611 -1.79 32.25 14.40
CA ASP A 611 -0.98 33.32 15.00
C ASP A 611 0.28 33.60 14.16
N HIS A 612 0.61 34.88 14.05
CA HIS A 612 1.72 35.33 13.24
C HIS A 612 2.91 35.77 14.12
N TYR A 613 4.10 35.40 13.65
CA TYR A 613 5.37 35.80 14.29
C TYR A 613 6.32 36.40 13.25
N LEU A 614 6.96 37.51 13.63
CA LEU A 614 8.09 38.06 12.87
C LEU A 614 9.35 37.31 13.27
N LEU A 615 9.91 36.57 12.31
CA LEU A 615 11.18 35.89 12.41
C LEU A 615 12.25 36.77 11.75
N ALA A 616 13.39 36.93 12.43
CA ALA A 616 14.49 37.75 11.95
C ALA A 616 15.84 37.14 12.33
N ASN A 617 16.89 37.49 11.59
CA ASN A 617 18.26 37.09 11.91
C ASN A 617 19.15 38.30 12.19
N SER A 618 20.31 38.03 12.79
CA SER A 618 21.31 39.07 13.11
C SER A 618 21.92 39.75 11.86
N GLY A 619 21.81 39.14 10.69
CA GLY A 619 22.19 39.68 9.39
C GLY A 619 21.21 40.68 8.79
N GLY A 620 20.10 40.97 9.49
CA GLY A 620 19.14 42.00 9.06
C GLY A 620 18.09 41.53 8.07
N TYR A 621 17.85 40.22 7.97
CA TYR A 621 16.80 39.62 7.15
C TYR A 621 15.66 39.09 8.03
N GLY A 622 14.45 39.07 7.49
CA GLY A 622 13.29 38.55 8.22
C GLY A 622 12.05 38.38 7.35
N PHE A 623 11.04 37.75 7.93
CA PHE A 623 9.73 37.53 7.34
C PHE A 623 8.68 37.24 8.41
N ILE A 624 7.42 37.40 8.07
CA ILE A 624 6.30 37.02 8.94
C ILE A 624 5.93 35.56 8.64
N CYS A 625 5.73 34.75 9.69
CA CYS A 625 5.40 33.34 9.58
C CYS A 625 4.20 32.99 10.46
N LYS A 626 3.28 32.15 9.98
CA LYS A 626 2.23 31.58 10.82
C LYS A 626 2.81 30.51 11.73
N LEU A 627 2.24 30.38 12.94
CA LEU A 627 2.70 29.41 13.94
C LEU A 627 2.59 27.97 13.42
N GLU A 628 1.55 27.62 12.65
CA GLU A 628 1.40 26.30 12.02
C GLU A 628 2.59 25.90 11.14
N HIS A 629 3.20 26.88 10.46
CA HIS A 629 4.37 26.65 9.62
C HIS A 629 5.66 26.41 10.43
N LEU A 630 5.67 26.63 11.73
CA LEU A 630 6.80 26.34 12.62
C LEU A 630 6.70 24.95 13.26
N HIS A 631 5.53 24.31 13.21
CA HIS A 631 5.29 22.99 13.78
C HIS A 631 6.10 21.91 13.07
N SER A 632 6.90 21.12 13.80
CA SER A 632 7.65 19.95 13.30
C SER A 632 7.11 18.65 13.87
N ARG A 633 6.91 17.64 13.00
CA ARG A 633 6.54 16.28 13.42
C ARG A 633 7.74 15.43 13.83
N LEU A 634 8.96 15.88 13.51
CA LEU A 634 10.19 15.14 13.79
C LEU A 634 10.87 15.72 15.05
N LYS A 635 11.41 14.86 15.91
CA LYS A 635 12.20 15.28 17.08
C LYS A 635 13.47 16.05 16.68
N ALA A 636 14.03 15.74 15.49
CA ALA A 636 15.17 16.47 14.91
C ALA A 636 14.80 17.87 14.38
N GLY A 637 13.53 18.28 14.50
CA GLY A 637 13.07 19.58 14.05
C GLY A 637 13.11 19.77 12.53
N LYS A 638 12.83 20.98 12.09
CA LYS A 638 12.95 21.40 10.69
C LYS A 638 13.55 22.80 10.60
N THR A 639 14.31 23.04 9.54
CA THR A 639 14.84 24.38 9.24
C THR A 639 13.73 25.30 8.72
N VAL A 640 13.50 26.39 9.42
CA VAL A 640 12.48 27.40 9.09
C VAL A 640 13.12 28.70 8.62
N MET A 641 14.31 29.04 9.15
CA MET A 641 15.07 30.22 8.72
C MET A 641 16.43 29.83 8.15
N THR A 642 16.76 30.36 6.98
CA THR A 642 18.07 30.17 6.37
C THR A 642 19.01 31.28 6.83
N LEU A 643 20.19 30.90 7.32
CA LEU A 643 21.22 31.80 7.84
C LEU A 643 22.49 31.71 6.98
N ASP A 644 23.22 32.82 6.85
CA ASP A 644 24.59 32.81 6.34
C ASP A 644 25.57 32.58 7.51
N ASN A 645 26.85 32.36 7.15
CA ASN A 645 27.89 32.13 8.16
C ASN A 645 28.01 33.29 9.14
N GLY A 646 27.95 32.99 10.43
CA GLY A 646 28.05 33.99 11.51
C GLY A 646 26.76 34.70 11.86
N GLU A 647 25.64 34.38 11.18
CA GLU A 647 24.30 34.86 11.55
C GLU A 647 23.67 33.95 12.59
N SER A 648 22.79 34.51 13.42
CA SER A 648 21.95 33.79 14.39
C SER A 648 20.52 34.32 14.34
N VAL A 649 19.57 33.46 14.71
CA VAL A 649 18.16 33.88 14.82
C VAL A 649 17.97 34.80 16.04
N LEU A 650 17.15 35.81 15.87
CA LEU A 650 16.74 36.68 16.95
C LEU A 650 15.44 36.19 17.61
N PRO A 651 15.15 36.53 18.87
CA PRO A 651 13.87 36.20 19.49
C PRO A 651 12.70 36.67 18.64
N PRO A 652 11.78 35.77 18.26
CA PRO A 652 10.62 36.10 17.44
C PRO A 652 9.68 37.07 18.15
N VAL A 653 9.07 37.95 17.38
CA VAL A 653 8.05 38.88 17.90
C VAL A 653 6.69 38.49 17.43
N ARG A 654 5.72 38.32 18.36
CA ARG A 654 4.33 38.03 18.01
C ARG A 654 3.72 39.25 17.31
N VAL A 655 3.06 39.01 16.18
CA VAL A 655 2.37 40.01 15.38
C VAL A 655 0.88 39.79 15.53
N HIS A 656 0.20 40.68 16.24
CA HIS A 656 -1.25 40.59 16.40
C HIS A 656 -1.96 40.85 15.07
N LEU A 657 -3.12 40.21 14.86
CA LEU A 657 -3.89 40.37 13.62
C LEU A 657 -4.29 41.85 13.41
N SER A 658 -4.60 42.57 14.48
CA SER A 658 -4.85 44.02 14.46
C SER A 658 -3.66 44.83 13.91
N SER A 659 -2.43 44.39 14.20
CA SER A 659 -1.20 45.02 13.69
C SER A 659 -0.98 44.77 12.22
N LEU A 660 -1.36 43.59 11.70
CA LEU A 660 -1.27 43.29 10.28
C LEU A 660 -2.25 44.09 9.41
N ILE A 661 -3.39 44.46 9.98
CA ILE A 661 -4.43 45.25 9.31
C ILE A 661 -4.17 46.76 9.45
N ASN A 662 -3.42 47.15 10.46
CA ASN A 662 -3.12 48.57 10.73
C ASN A 662 -2.02 49.07 9.79
N PRO A 663 -2.32 50.02 8.85
CA PRO A 663 -1.35 50.54 7.91
C PRO A 663 -0.21 51.31 8.59
N ASP A 664 -0.37 51.79 9.81
CA ASP A 664 0.61 52.57 10.51
C ASP A 664 1.53 51.78 11.44
N CYS A 665 1.28 50.46 11.56
CA CYS A 665 2.10 49.59 12.37
C CYS A 665 3.52 49.44 11.76
N LYS A 666 4.53 49.59 12.59
CA LYS A 666 5.95 49.59 12.16
C LYS A 666 6.75 48.52 12.87
N ILE A 667 7.74 47.99 12.14
CA ILE A 667 8.85 47.23 12.72
C ILE A 667 9.93 48.26 13.08
N VAL A 668 10.37 48.21 14.36
CA VAL A 668 11.51 48.95 14.84
C VAL A 668 12.63 48.00 15.17
N LEU A 669 13.80 48.23 14.65
CA LEU A 669 14.97 47.42 14.90
C LEU A 669 16.19 48.28 15.28
N ALA A 670 17.08 47.66 16.05
CA ALA A 670 18.32 48.29 16.50
C ALA A 670 19.52 47.35 16.24
N THR A 671 20.63 47.96 15.86
CA THR A 671 21.89 47.27 15.63
C THR A 671 22.89 47.43 16.78
N ALA A 672 23.94 46.60 16.77
CA ALA A 672 25.03 46.68 17.75
C ALA A 672 25.75 48.02 17.77
N HIS A 673 25.76 48.78 16.65
CA HIS A 673 26.35 50.07 16.51
C HIS A 673 25.31 51.20 16.71
N ASN A 674 24.27 50.95 17.54
CA ASN A 674 23.24 51.93 17.91
C ASN A 674 22.51 52.58 16.74
N ARG A 675 22.36 51.85 15.62
CA ARG A 675 21.53 52.30 14.50
C ARG A 675 20.10 51.81 14.72
N LEU A 676 19.14 52.71 14.59
CA LEU A 676 17.72 52.43 14.66
C LEU A 676 17.08 52.68 13.29
N LEU A 677 16.16 51.77 12.95
CA LEU A 677 15.36 51.90 11.73
C LEU A 677 13.93 51.48 12.06
N ALA A 678 12.98 52.32 11.67
CA ALA A 678 11.56 51.93 11.64
C ALA A 678 11.04 51.92 10.20
N PHE A 679 10.19 50.96 9.88
CA PHE A 679 9.53 50.88 8.57
C PHE A 679 8.21 50.16 8.72
N LEU A 680 7.30 50.28 7.74
CA LEU A 680 5.95 49.73 7.82
C LEU A 680 5.95 48.18 7.86
N LEU A 681 5.16 47.61 8.77
CA LEU A 681 4.98 46.16 8.90
C LEU A 681 4.49 45.53 7.57
N GLY A 682 3.61 46.25 6.83
CA GLY A 682 3.08 45.82 5.52
C GLY A 682 4.13 45.68 4.41
N GLU A 683 5.38 46.18 4.60
CA GLU A 683 6.47 45.94 3.67
C GLU A 683 7.10 44.52 3.80
N MET A 684 6.70 43.77 4.84
CA MET A 684 7.18 42.41 5.06
C MET A 684 6.32 41.38 4.33
N LYS A 685 6.95 40.27 3.98
CA LYS A 685 6.29 39.15 3.31
C LYS A 685 5.90 38.05 4.31
N ILE A 686 4.71 37.48 4.13
CA ILE A 686 4.30 36.27 4.87
C ILE A 686 4.88 35.06 4.13
N MET A 687 5.67 34.23 4.81
CA MET A 687 6.37 33.08 4.25
C MET A 687 6.34 31.90 5.24
N ALA A 688 6.35 30.69 4.71
CA ALA A 688 6.44 29.48 5.54
C ALA A 688 7.86 29.17 6.03
N LYS A 689 8.88 29.53 5.23
CA LYS A 689 10.31 29.31 5.51
C LYS A 689 11.19 30.12 4.54
N GLY A 690 12.44 30.34 4.91
CA GLY A 690 13.45 30.94 4.04
C GLY A 690 14.31 31.95 4.78
N ARG A 691 15.11 32.77 4.06
CA ARG A 691 15.91 33.84 4.65
C ARG A 691 15.08 35.10 4.91
N GLY A 692 14.02 35.29 4.11
CA GLY A 692 13.18 36.49 4.19
C GLY A 692 13.68 37.66 3.36
N LEU A 693 13.15 38.85 3.68
CA LEU A 693 13.51 40.13 3.03
C LEU A 693 14.53 40.87 3.86
N GLN A 694 15.42 41.59 3.18
CA GLN A 694 16.34 42.49 3.87
C GLN A 694 15.57 43.63 4.57
N MET A 695 15.68 43.71 5.89
CA MET A 695 15.02 44.71 6.73
C MET A 695 15.89 45.95 6.88
N ILE A 696 17.18 45.78 7.05
CA ILE A 696 18.17 46.84 7.20
C ILE A 696 19.44 46.53 6.43
N SER A 697 20.13 47.56 5.91
CA SER A 697 21.46 47.44 5.31
C SER A 697 22.52 47.64 6.39
N LEU A 698 23.19 46.58 6.80
CA LEU A 698 24.23 46.58 7.82
C LEU A 698 25.58 47.03 7.23
N GLN A 699 26.41 47.66 8.05
CA GLN A 699 27.81 47.90 7.77
C GLN A 699 28.66 46.69 8.16
N GLU A 700 29.87 46.60 7.69
CA GLU A 700 30.79 45.52 8.03
C GLU A 700 31.01 45.46 9.55
N GLY A 701 30.85 44.28 10.15
CA GLY A 701 30.95 44.05 11.58
C GLY A 701 29.71 44.44 12.42
N ASP A 702 28.66 45.04 11.82
CA ASP A 702 27.43 45.38 12.52
C ASP A 702 26.41 44.23 12.44
N ARG A 703 25.49 44.12 13.38
CA ARG A 703 24.44 43.11 13.46
C ARG A 703 23.20 43.65 14.12
N VAL A 704 22.02 43.13 13.72
CA VAL A 704 20.77 43.43 14.44
C VAL A 704 20.78 42.71 15.78
N GLN A 705 20.42 43.43 16.84
CA GLN A 705 20.38 42.93 18.20
C GLN A 705 18.95 42.89 18.78
N ARG A 706 18.14 43.86 18.44
CA ARG A 706 16.78 44.01 18.96
C ARG A 706 15.81 44.37 17.86
N LEU A 707 14.60 43.87 17.98
CA LEU A 707 13.48 44.26 17.13
C LEU A 707 12.16 44.17 17.90
N ASN A 708 11.20 45.00 17.52
CA ASN A 708 9.84 44.95 18.01
C ASN A 708 8.86 45.42 16.92
N VAL A 709 7.58 45.13 17.13
CA VAL A 709 6.47 45.61 16.30
C VAL A 709 5.62 46.56 17.11
N LEU A 710 5.55 47.81 16.68
CA LEU A 710 4.91 48.88 17.41
C LEU A 710 3.85 49.58 16.58
N SER A 711 2.71 49.89 17.19
CA SER A 711 1.62 50.71 16.61
C SER A 711 1.49 52.09 17.25
N SER A 712 2.38 52.41 18.20
CA SER A 712 2.41 53.74 18.88
C SER A 712 3.25 54.74 18.13
N THR A 713 2.98 56.05 18.34
CA THR A 713 3.78 57.14 17.79
C THR A 713 5.09 57.33 18.54
N ASP A 714 5.16 56.93 19.80
CA ASP A 714 6.32 57.06 20.68
C ASP A 714 6.80 55.70 21.15
N TYR A 715 8.09 55.56 21.30
CA TYR A 715 8.74 54.36 21.79
C TYR A 715 9.74 54.66 22.90
N ARG A 716 9.87 53.77 23.84
CA ARG A 716 10.79 53.82 24.97
C ARG A 716 11.98 52.92 24.69
N LEU A 717 13.16 53.48 24.76
CA LEU A 717 14.44 52.79 24.74
C LEU A 717 14.90 52.51 26.17
N THR A 718 15.20 51.27 26.48
CA THR A 718 15.88 50.91 27.74
C THR A 718 17.35 50.74 27.45
N ILE A 719 18.19 51.61 28.02
CA ILE A 719 19.64 51.67 27.78
C ILE A 719 20.34 51.22 29.07
N VAL A 720 21.29 50.31 28.95
CA VAL A 720 22.15 49.89 30.06
C VAL A 720 23.51 50.52 29.91
N GLY A 721 23.84 51.39 30.83
CA GLY A 721 25.16 52.08 30.83
C GLY A 721 26.31 51.15 31.19
N LYS A 722 27.54 51.56 30.90
CA LYS A 722 28.77 50.76 31.12
C LYS A 722 28.98 50.28 32.57
N ARG A 723 28.35 50.93 33.57
CA ARG A 723 28.38 50.57 35.00
C ARG A 723 27.10 49.82 35.46
N GLY A 724 26.26 49.34 34.55
CA GLY A 724 25.03 48.62 34.88
C GLY A 724 23.82 49.49 35.23
N GLY A 725 23.95 50.83 35.21
CA GLY A 725 22.81 51.73 35.43
C GLY A 725 21.84 51.68 34.28
N ILE A 726 20.51 51.62 34.58
CA ILE A 726 19.45 51.56 33.57
C ILE A 726 18.90 52.99 33.42
N SER A 727 18.82 53.46 32.17
CA SER A 727 18.15 54.69 31.78
C SER A 727 17.10 54.42 30.71
N HIS A 728 16.10 55.33 30.66
CA HIS A 728 15.02 55.24 29.68
C HIS A 728 14.99 56.53 28.84
N GLU A 729 14.90 56.39 27.54
CA GLU A 729 14.67 57.51 26.63
C GLU A 729 13.40 57.27 25.82
N THR A 730 12.56 58.31 25.70
CA THR A 730 11.38 58.26 24.86
C THR A 730 11.61 59.08 23.61
N LEU A 731 11.41 58.48 22.45
CA LEU A 731 11.64 59.08 21.15
C LEU A 731 10.43 58.87 20.23
N HIS A 732 10.24 59.80 19.26
CA HIS A 732 9.20 59.66 18.24
C HIS A 732 9.61 58.67 17.18
N ILE A 733 8.73 57.73 16.83
CA ILE A 733 9.01 56.71 15.81
C ILE A 733 9.22 57.34 14.43
N ALA A 734 8.64 58.51 14.17
CA ALA A 734 8.81 59.25 12.94
C ALA A 734 10.27 59.65 12.68
N ASP A 735 11.06 59.94 13.76
CA ASP A 735 12.45 60.38 13.65
C ASP A 735 13.40 59.31 13.07
N ILE A 736 13.02 58.04 13.21
CA ILE A 736 13.81 56.90 12.70
C ILE A 736 13.10 56.14 11.55
N THR A 737 11.94 56.63 11.10
CA THR A 737 11.17 55.98 10.03
C THR A 737 11.84 56.24 8.66
N GLN A 738 12.17 55.17 7.99
CA GLN A 738 12.73 55.16 6.60
C GLN A 738 12.12 53.97 5.82
N LYS A 739 12.41 53.89 4.52
CA LYS A 739 12.05 52.69 3.72
C LYS A 739 12.86 51.49 4.18
N ARG A 740 12.24 50.34 4.16
CA ARG A 740 12.89 49.06 4.43
C ARG A 740 14.21 48.90 3.67
N GLY A 741 15.21 48.27 4.27
CA GLY A 741 16.51 48.03 3.65
C GLY A 741 17.45 49.24 3.67
N ARG A 742 17.10 50.36 4.31
CA ARG A 742 18.00 51.50 4.54
C ARG A 742 18.92 51.24 5.72
N LYS A 743 19.99 52.07 5.87
CA LYS A 743 21.03 51.94 6.91
C LYS A 743 20.55 52.29 8.34
N GLY A 744 19.41 52.95 8.47
CA GLY A 744 18.94 53.51 9.76
C GLY A 744 19.72 54.72 10.22
N LYS A 745 19.20 55.34 11.31
CA LYS A 745 19.77 56.53 11.95
C LYS A 745 20.63 56.09 13.15
N ILE A 746 21.81 56.67 13.29
CA ILE A 746 22.67 56.46 14.45
C ILE A 746 22.11 57.31 15.60
N LEU A 747 21.93 56.73 16.79
CA LEU A 747 21.62 57.41 18.00
C LEU A 747 22.86 57.51 18.89
N ASP A 748 23.10 58.70 19.45
CA ASP A 748 24.17 58.93 20.40
C ASP A 748 23.68 58.57 21.81
N ILE A 749 23.81 57.27 22.14
CA ILE A 749 23.39 56.72 23.44
C ILE A 749 24.62 56.31 24.25
N ALA A 750 24.65 56.67 25.53
CA ALA A 750 25.76 56.40 26.44
C ALA A 750 25.70 54.99 27.07
N GLY A 751 25.46 53.95 26.26
CA GLY A 751 25.33 52.56 26.72
C GLY A 751 24.95 51.58 25.61
N SER A 752 24.57 50.39 26.02
CA SER A 752 24.00 49.38 25.10
C SER A 752 22.49 49.38 25.18
N LEU A 753 21.82 49.26 24.04
CA LEU A 753 20.37 49.16 23.98
C LEU A 753 19.89 47.77 24.47
N HIS A 754 19.04 47.79 25.49
CA HIS A 754 18.53 46.55 26.10
C HIS A 754 17.11 46.18 25.60
N ALA A 755 16.20 47.13 25.50
CA ALA A 755 14.83 46.90 25.02
C ALA A 755 14.29 48.10 24.22
N ILE A 756 13.32 47.79 23.32
CA ILE A 756 12.52 48.75 22.58
C ILE A 756 11.06 48.42 22.83
N GLU A 757 10.32 49.34 23.46
CA GLU A 757 8.94 49.11 23.85
C GLU A 757 8.06 50.29 23.43
N ALA A 758 6.74 50.08 23.35
CA ALA A 758 5.84 51.20 23.20
C ALA A 758 5.93 52.10 24.45
N ALA A 759 6.04 53.40 24.23
CA ALA A 759 5.92 54.33 25.38
C ALA A 759 4.49 54.25 25.92
N SER A 760 4.37 54.03 27.23
CA SER A 760 3.06 54.12 27.86
C SER A 760 2.55 55.55 27.74
N PRO A 761 1.25 55.76 27.41
CA PRO A 761 0.68 57.10 27.32
C PRO A 761 0.77 57.87 28.65
#